data_4faf6d2bb4b54387ae0ed0bbc219c455
#
_entry.id   4faf6d2bb4b54387ae0ed0bbc219c455
#
_cell.length_a   1.000
_cell.length_b   1.000
_cell.length_c   1.000
_cell.angle_alpha   90.00
_cell.angle_beta   90.00
_cell.angle_gamma   90.00
#
_symmetry.space_group_name_H-M   'P 1'
#
loop_
_entity.id
_entity.type
_entity.pdbx_description
1 polymer ?
#
loop_
_entity_poly.entity_id
_entity_poly.type
_entity_poly.pdbx_seq_one_letter_code
_entity_poly.pdbx_strand_id
1 'polypeptide(L)'
;MKFAHILGASVLALAIAGPAMAQETKVSPDGDIIVTATRFETLASKTPIALTAVSGDALRTAGITNPTNLGDQVPSVMINRNNGLQITIRGVTSADGTEKGDPSAAFMMDGVYIARQQAQEASFYDISRVEVLRGPQGTLYGRNTTAGAVNLITNRPTFDKVKGDVNVAYGNYNNTQAGGAINVPVTDNLAIRAAVNYDHRDSFLKAGAGLSGLNLSPFKDVFSGRLQALLKFDHGELLVRGDYNQFKGISSNALPTSNFYSNYITNTVMPTYTAKGVSNSQLLTLNAPTADGLPQAYMANNLRRNNATYGLDVDFKYDFGAVTLNYLGSYREFKRHEGNYSYYGPVNSVNVGGLAPNMFDGWYWQNSQELRLSTNGTGPFRAQAGVYYFKERADIQFFIYDRTNGATGLRFTPSQTGYVFGFPQHYVMSSSVAGFGQVTYSPTEKLHITAGARYTKDEKARTGATVTCAYTSACNTTGDVITPNIAKRQYEKATWKVGVDYNLNAATMLFGTISTGYKAGGFNDGCEAGTAAGCTLPASTLYYQPETLTAYEVGAKARLFDNKLRLNFSAFHYNYNNLQLTQVGPFCAGGTQCTQTTNAASAKVDGIEAEAAYNIVKNGKLDVQLSLLDARYGTFYPNAATYPTLNLANTRLDRSPTTTLTVGYTHTVPLANGGEIIAGVRSKYSSSYNMLALSIYSRFVQPSYTQTEVNVTYNSPNKVYYVQAYGKNLENNLLVTAVGAGVNGTLQVSDPLMYGVRAGFKF
;
A
#
# COMPACT_ATOMS: atom_id res chain seq x y z
N MET A 1 -13.53 29.68 12.43
CA MET A 1 -14.86 29.87 13.03
C MET A 1 -15.79 30.44 11.98
N LYS A 2 -16.98 29.84 11.79
CA LYS A 2 -18.06 30.13 10.81
C LYS A 2 -17.97 29.31 9.51
N PHE A 3 -18.31 28.02 9.60
CA PHE A 3 -18.83 27.18 8.49
C PHE A 3 -19.68 25.99 9.02
N ALA A 4 -20.28 26.14 10.22
CA ALA A 4 -21.00 25.06 10.90
C ALA A 4 -22.55 25.16 10.82
N HIS A 5 -23.13 26.03 10.01
CA HIS A 5 -24.59 26.26 10.04
C HIS A 5 -25.36 26.16 8.73
N ILE A 6 -24.86 25.46 7.69
CA ILE A 6 -25.61 25.30 6.42
C ILE A 6 -25.90 23.85 6.04
N LEU A 7 -25.69 22.87 6.89
CA LEU A 7 -25.99 21.45 6.61
C LEU A 7 -27.25 20.89 7.30
N GLY A 8 -28.06 21.75 7.92
CA GLY A 8 -29.20 21.33 8.74
C GLY A 8 -30.59 21.31 8.07
N ALA A 9 -30.76 21.75 6.84
CA ALA A 9 -32.10 22.00 6.31
C ALA A 9 -32.48 21.37 4.96
N SER A 10 -31.70 20.47 4.36
CA SER A 10 -32.00 19.95 3.02
C SER A 10 -32.10 18.44 2.91
N VAL A 11 -32.18 17.67 3.99
CA VAL A 11 -32.22 16.21 3.95
C VAL A 11 -33.66 15.63 4.03
N LEU A 12 -34.69 16.43 4.18
CA LEU A 12 -36.04 15.93 4.48
C LEU A 12 -37.01 15.88 3.27
N ALA A 13 -36.57 15.99 2.03
CA ALA A 13 -37.47 16.05 0.87
C ALA A 13 -37.29 14.95 -0.19
N LEU A 14 -36.70 13.80 0.12
CA LEU A 14 -36.48 12.71 -0.86
C LEU A 14 -37.04 11.34 -0.42
N ALA A 15 -38.15 11.31 0.29
CA ALA A 15 -38.76 10.08 0.76
C ALA A 15 -40.01 9.71 -0.05
N ILE A 16 -39.94 9.55 -1.38
CA ILE A 16 -40.92 8.76 -2.16
C ILE A 16 -40.21 8.23 -3.42
N ALA A 17 -39.53 7.08 -3.29
CA ALA A 17 -39.18 6.24 -4.45
C ALA A 17 -39.28 4.76 -4.04
N GLY A 18 -40.00 3.98 -4.82
CA GLY A 18 -40.25 2.55 -4.59
C GLY A 18 -38.97 1.71 -4.53
N PRO A 19 -39.09 0.40 -4.21
CA PRO A 19 -37.93 -0.45 -3.88
C PRO A 19 -36.99 -0.57 -5.06
N ALA A 20 -35.78 -0.03 -4.88
CA ALA A 20 -34.70 -0.08 -5.85
C ALA A 20 -33.78 -1.26 -5.54
N MET A 21 -33.61 -2.18 -6.48
CA MET A 21 -32.56 -3.18 -6.40
C MET A 21 -31.19 -2.50 -6.51
N ALA A 22 -30.27 -2.84 -5.61
CA ALA A 22 -28.91 -2.33 -5.64
C ALA A 22 -28.15 -2.83 -6.86
N GLN A 23 -27.29 -2.00 -7.44
CA GLN A 23 -26.38 -2.46 -8.47
C GLN A 23 -25.31 -3.35 -7.83
N GLU A 24 -25.30 -4.59 -8.24
CA GLU A 24 -24.30 -5.57 -7.88
C GLU A 24 -22.99 -5.29 -8.65
N THR A 25 -21.85 -5.48 -7.99
CA THR A 25 -20.59 -5.81 -8.67
C THR A 25 -20.92 -6.81 -9.75
N LYS A 26 -20.33 -6.71 -10.96
CA LYS A 26 -20.51 -7.72 -12.01
C LYS A 26 -20.05 -9.08 -11.48
N VAL A 27 -20.93 -9.74 -10.79
CA VAL A 27 -20.77 -11.10 -10.27
C VAL A 27 -21.52 -11.99 -11.23
N SER A 28 -20.90 -13.07 -11.67
CA SER A 28 -21.61 -14.06 -12.49
C SER A 28 -22.76 -14.66 -11.70
N PRO A 29 -23.76 -15.26 -12.36
CA PRO A 29 -24.86 -15.97 -11.69
C PRO A 29 -24.37 -16.96 -10.63
N ASP A 30 -23.16 -17.51 -10.82
CA ASP A 30 -22.51 -18.43 -9.89
C ASP A 30 -21.73 -17.73 -8.77
N GLY A 31 -21.83 -16.41 -8.64
CA GLY A 31 -21.15 -15.61 -7.62
C GLY A 31 -19.63 -15.46 -7.83
N ASP A 32 -19.12 -15.62 -9.06
CA ASP A 32 -17.73 -15.36 -9.40
C ASP A 32 -17.51 -13.89 -9.76
N ILE A 33 -16.36 -13.33 -9.37
CA ILE A 33 -16.05 -11.93 -9.60
C ILE A 33 -15.40 -11.77 -10.97
N ILE A 34 -15.91 -10.83 -11.77
CA ILE A 34 -15.26 -10.42 -13.01
C ILE A 34 -14.06 -9.54 -12.64
N VAL A 35 -12.88 -9.88 -13.17
CA VAL A 35 -11.60 -9.20 -12.93
C VAL A 35 -11.01 -8.67 -14.23
N THR A 36 -10.13 -7.68 -14.10
CA THR A 36 -9.43 -7.05 -15.22
C THR A 36 -7.91 -7.26 -15.15
N ALA A 37 -7.47 -8.21 -14.36
CA ALA A 37 -6.07 -8.51 -14.08
C ALA A 37 -5.21 -8.80 -15.34
N THR A 38 -5.82 -9.32 -16.41
CA THR A 38 -5.16 -9.56 -17.70
C THR A 38 -5.42 -8.46 -18.73
N ARG A 39 -5.94 -7.29 -18.30
CA ARG A 39 -6.42 -6.21 -19.17
C ARG A 39 -7.62 -6.58 -20.04
N PHE A 40 -8.19 -7.75 -19.83
CA PHE A 40 -9.47 -8.20 -20.35
C PHE A 40 -10.41 -8.51 -19.19
N GLU A 41 -11.71 -8.31 -19.38
CA GLU A 41 -12.71 -8.80 -18.43
C GLU A 41 -12.76 -10.33 -18.47
N THR A 42 -12.45 -10.99 -17.37
CA THR A 42 -12.47 -12.45 -17.21
C THR A 42 -12.99 -12.82 -15.83
N LEU A 43 -13.53 -14.02 -15.68
CA LEU A 43 -13.87 -14.53 -14.35
C LEU A 43 -12.61 -14.83 -13.53
N ALA A 44 -12.60 -14.50 -12.26
CA ALA A 44 -11.45 -14.75 -11.38
C ALA A 44 -11.06 -16.24 -11.35
N SER A 45 -12.06 -17.14 -11.43
CA SER A 45 -11.85 -18.59 -11.50
C SER A 45 -11.25 -19.07 -12.83
N LYS A 46 -11.35 -18.26 -13.88
CA LYS A 46 -10.84 -18.58 -15.24
C LYS A 46 -9.61 -17.76 -15.61
N THR A 47 -9.06 -17.01 -14.66
CA THR A 47 -7.86 -16.20 -14.88
C THR A 47 -6.63 -17.00 -14.43
N PRO A 48 -5.68 -17.40 -15.33
CA PRO A 48 -4.59 -18.33 -15.01
C PRO A 48 -3.39 -17.63 -14.34
N ILE A 49 -3.65 -16.98 -13.20
CA ILE A 49 -2.66 -16.34 -12.32
C ILE A 49 -3.11 -16.44 -10.87
N ALA A 50 -2.17 -16.35 -9.92
CA ALA A 50 -2.50 -16.19 -8.51
C ALA A 50 -3.13 -14.80 -8.29
N LEU A 51 -4.43 -14.79 -8.10
CA LEU A 51 -5.25 -13.59 -7.97
C LEU A 51 -6.29 -13.78 -6.88
N THR A 52 -6.39 -12.81 -5.99
CA THR A 52 -7.53 -12.66 -5.06
C THR A 52 -8.32 -11.41 -5.43
N ALA A 53 -9.61 -11.55 -5.63
CA ALA A 53 -10.53 -10.45 -5.85
C ALA A 53 -11.50 -10.35 -4.68
N VAL A 54 -11.62 -9.15 -4.09
CA VAL A 54 -12.53 -8.87 -2.98
C VAL A 54 -13.52 -7.82 -3.43
N SER A 55 -14.81 -8.13 -3.38
CA SER A 55 -15.86 -7.17 -3.79
C SER A 55 -16.01 -6.02 -2.78
N GLY A 56 -16.51 -4.87 -3.23
CA GLY A 56 -16.78 -3.72 -2.37
C GLY A 56 -17.75 -4.06 -1.22
N ASP A 57 -18.75 -4.90 -1.47
CA ASP A 57 -19.66 -5.38 -0.42
C ASP A 57 -18.93 -6.27 0.62
N ALA A 58 -18.02 -7.14 0.17
CA ALA A 58 -17.20 -7.96 1.08
C ALA A 58 -16.26 -7.09 1.92
N LEU A 59 -15.62 -6.07 1.31
CA LEU A 59 -14.79 -5.09 2.03
C LEU A 59 -15.61 -4.35 3.09
N ARG A 60 -16.80 -3.88 2.73
CA ARG A 60 -17.71 -3.18 3.63
C ARG A 60 -18.17 -4.08 4.79
N THR A 61 -18.56 -5.32 4.51
CA THR A 61 -19.00 -6.30 5.52
C THR A 61 -17.86 -6.63 6.48
N ALA A 62 -16.64 -6.78 5.99
CA ALA A 62 -15.44 -6.96 6.82
C ALA A 62 -14.96 -5.66 7.49
N GLY A 63 -15.60 -4.52 7.25
CA GLY A 63 -15.21 -3.23 7.82
C GLY A 63 -13.85 -2.74 7.33
N ILE A 64 -13.43 -3.11 6.11
CA ILE A 64 -12.17 -2.67 5.50
C ILE A 64 -12.42 -1.35 4.79
N THR A 65 -11.89 -0.27 5.38
CA THR A 65 -12.09 1.10 4.93
C THR A 65 -10.81 1.77 4.41
N ASN A 66 -9.70 1.04 4.46
CA ASN A 66 -8.40 1.53 3.99
C ASN A 66 -7.50 0.37 3.53
N PRO A 67 -6.43 0.64 2.76
CA PRO A 67 -5.55 -0.40 2.22
C PRO A 67 -4.85 -1.25 3.28
N THR A 68 -4.54 -0.72 4.46
CA THR A 68 -3.74 -1.44 5.47
C THR A 68 -4.43 -2.69 6.00
N ASN A 69 -5.76 -2.71 6.00
CA ASN A 69 -6.54 -3.88 6.44
C ASN A 69 -6.75 -4.93 5.33
N LEU A 70 -6.34 -4.65 4.09
CA LEU A 70 -6.51 -5.60 2.97
C LEU A 70 -5.68 -6.88 3.17
N GLY A 71 -4.54 -6.78 3.85
CA GLY A 71 -3.70 -7.94 4.18
C GLY A 71 -4.37 -9.00 5.06
N ASP A 72 -5.52 -8.70 5.65
CA ASP A 72 -6.31 -9.66 6.44
C ASP A 72 -7.26 -10.48 5.56
N GLN A 73 -7.43 -10.08 4.30
CA GLN A 73 -8.31 -10.72 3.31
C GLN A 73 -7.55 -11.45 2.20
N VAL A 74 -6.21 -11.36 2.16
CA VAL A 74 -5.40 -11.93 1.06
C VAL A 74 -4.19 -12.64 1.64
N PRO A 75 -3.96 -13.92 1.29
CA PRO A 75 -2.79 -14.65 1.77
C PRO A 75 -1.49 -14.04 1.26
N SER A 76 -0.43 -14.16 2.03
CA SER A 76 0.92 -13.65 1.72
C SER A 76 1.00 -12.15 1.45
N VAL A 77 0.00 -11.37 1.88
CA VAL A 77 -0.02 -9.91 1.72
C VAL A 77 0.05 -9.23 3.08
N MET A 78 0.94 -8.26 3.19
CA MET A 78 1.04 -7.35 4.33
C MET A 78 1.10 -5.93 3.80
N ILE A 79 0.27 -5.04 4.33
CA ILE A 79 0.29 -3.63 3.98
C ILE A 79 0.42 -2.84 5.27
N ASN A 80 1.55 -2.18 5.43
CA ASN A 80 1.85 -1.40 6.62
C ASN A 80 2.05 0.06 6.25
N ARG A 81 1.82 0.92 7.22
CA ARG A 81 2.15 2.33 7.13
C ARG A 81 3.57 2.52 7.68
N ASN A 82 4.44 3.03 6.85
CA ASN A 82 5.76 3.48 7.24
C ASN A 82 5.91 4.94 6.78
N ASN A 83 6.74 5.23 5.83
CA ASN A 83 6.77 6.52 5.13
C ASN A 83 5.88 6.42 3.87
N GLY A 84 4.55 6.28 4.06
CA GLY A 84 3.57 5.88 3.05
C GLY A 84 3.19 4.39 3.17
N LEU A 85 2.40 3.86 2.22
CA LEU A 85 2.02 2.45 2.23
C LEU A 85 3.17 1.56 1.76
N GLN A 86 3.64 0.70 2.64
CA GLN A 86 4.58 -0.37 2.31
C GLN A 86 3.82 -1.66 2.05
N ILE A 87 3.77 -2.08 0.79
CA ILE A 87 3.09 -3.31 0.36
C ILE A 87 4.12 -4.41 0.22
N THR A 88 3.88 -5.51 0.92
CA THR A 88 4.67 -6.75 0.86
C THR A 88 3.79 -7.85 0.31
N ILE A 89 4.23 -8.54 -0.73
CA ILE A 89 3.55 -9.71 -1.32
C ILE A 89 4.56 -10.84 -1.40
N ARG A 90 4.26 -12.00 -0.79
CA ARG A 90 5.16 -13.18 -0.76
C ARG A 90 6.56 -12.86 -0.23
N GLY A 91 6.65 -12.02 0.80
CA GLY A 91 7.93 -11.58 1.38
C GLY A 91 8.72 -10.57 0.54
N VAL A 92 8.20 -10.17 -0.62
CA VAL A 92 8.84 -9.17 -1.48
C VAL A 92 8.32 -7.79 -1.12
N THR A 93 9.22 -6.89 -0.74
CA THR A 93 8.89 -5.54 -0.28
C THR A 93 9.91 -4.52 -0.73
N SER A 94 9.55 -3.24 -0.67
CA SER A 94 10.50 -2.13 -0.77
C SER A 94 10.34 -1.25 0.47
N ALA A 95 11.43 -1.05 1.18
CA ALA A 95 11.48 -0.17 2.36
C ALA A 95 11.77 1.29 1.97
N ASP A 96 12.18 1.56 0.73
CA ASP A 96 12.48 2.91 0.26
C ASP A 96 11.20 3.64 -0.16
N GLY A 97 10.66 4.44 0.76
CA GLY A 97 9.55 5.35 0.51
C GLY A 97 9.99 6.77 0.12
N THR A 98 11.26 6.97 -0.26
CA THR A 98 11.77 8.25 -0.70
C THR A 98 11.43 8.53 -2.18
N GLU A 99 11.71 9.73 -2.64
CA GLU A 99 11.45 10.18 -4.02
C GLU A 99 12.33 9.47 -5.06
N LYS A 100 13.45 8.90 -4.63
CA LYS A 100 14.36 8.13 -5.49
C LYS A 100 14.01 6.65 -5.53
N GLY A 101 13.32 6.15 -4.50
CA GLY A 101 12.90 4.76 -4.38
C GLY A 101 11.67 4.44 -5.23
N ASP A 102 11.57 3.19 -5.63
CA ASP A 102 10.40 2.61 -6.29
C ASP A 102 9.79 1.49 -5.45
N PRO A 103 8.47 1.29 -5.45
CA PRO A 103 7.84 0.16 -4.76
C PRO A 103 8.12 -1.16 -5.51
N SER A 104 8.08 -2.29 -4.81
CA SER A 104 8.14 -3.63 -5.42
C SER A 104 6.76 -4.14 -5.83
N ALA A 105 5.69 -3.62 -5.23
CA ALA A 105 4.30 -3.88 -5.61
C ALA A 105 3.65 -2.60 -6.13
N ALA A 106 3.06 -2.64 -7.31
CA ALA A 106 2.33 -1.51 -7.86
C ALA A 106 0.98 -1.32 -7.15
N PHE A 107 0.64 -0.08 -6.84
CA PHE A 107 -0.71 0.30 -6.44
C PHE A 107 -1.39 1.03 -7.58
N MET A 108 -2.54 0.52 -7.99
CA MET A 108 -3.29 1.05 -9.12
C MET A 108 -4.68 1.50 -8.65
N MET A 109 -5.19 2.56 -9.23
CA MET A 109 -6.60 2.96 -9.09
C MET A 109 -7.21 3.05 -10.48
N ASP A 110 -8.22 2.22 -10.74
CA ASP A 110 -8.87 2.09 -12.06
C ASP A 110 -7.88 1.87 -13.22
N GLY A 111 -6.80 1.13 -12.96
CA GLY A 111 -5.74 0.85 -13.93
C GLY A 111 -4.65 1.94 -14.03
N VAL A 112 -4.79 3.07 -13.35
CA VAL A 112 -3.79 4.14 -13.27
C VAL A 112 -2.78 3.84 -12.16
N TYR A 113 -1.51 3.81 -12.47
CA TYR A 113 -0.42 3.63 -11.49
C TYR A 113 -0.27 4.87 -10.60
N ILE A 114 -0.27 4.68 -9.29
CA ILE A 114 -0.04 5.71 -8.27
C ILE A 114 1.39 5.55 -7.75
N ALA A 115 2.29 6.42 -8.19
CA ALA A 115 3.71 6.24 -7.98
C ALA A 115 4.17 6.43 -6.53
N ARG A 116 3.60 7.41 -5.82
CA ARG A 116 4.05 7.74 -4.47
C ARG A 116 3.27 6.98 -3.40
N GLN A 117 3.99 6.25 -2.55
CA GLN A 117 3.42 5.45 -1.46
C GLN A 117 2.57 6.29 -0.51
N GLN A 118 2.93 7.55 -0.30
CA GLN A 118 2.18 8.48 0.56
C GLN A 118 0.84 8.91 -0.06
N ALA A 119 0.74 8.92 -1.39
CA ALA A 119 -0.49 9.23 -2.11
C ALA A 119 -1.47 8.04 -2.19
N GLN A 120 -1.03 6.83 -1.81
CA GLN A 120 -1.83 5.60 -1.84
C GLN A 120 -2.70 5.40 -0.59
N GLU A 121 -2.61 6.28 0.40
CA GLU A 121 -3.28 6.16 1.70
C GLU A 121 -4.76 6.59 1.69
N ALA A 122 -5.34 6.83 0.53
CA ALA A 122 -6.74 7.22 0.40
C ALA A 122 -7.70 6.17 0.99
N SER A 123 -8.80 6.63 1.57
CA SER A 123 -9.84 5.74 2.09
C SER A 123 -10.51 4.93 0.98
N PHE A 124 -10.93 3.72 1.30
CA PHE A 124 -11.72 2.88 0.41
C PHE A 124 -13.18 3.30 0.47
N TYR A 125 -13.62 4.09 -0.49
CA TYR A 125 -15.02 4.51 -0.61
C TYR A 125 -15.51 4.33 -2.04
N ASP A 126 -16.74 3.95 -2.17
CA ASP A 126 -17.40 3.70 -3.45
C ASP A 126 -16.60 2.73 -4.35
N ILE A 127 -16.15 1.62 -3.75
CA ILE A 127 -15.32 0.61 -4.39
C ILE A 127 -16.19 -0.50 -4.95
N SER A 128 -15.94 -0.88 -6.20
CA SER A 128 -16.52 -2.07 -6.84
C SER A 128 -15.81 -3.34 -6.35
N ARG A 129 -14.47 -3.34 -6.41
CA ARG A 129 -13.64 -4.45 -5.96
C ARG A 129 -12.19 -4.04 -5.83
N VAL A 130 -11.41 -4.86 -5.13
CA VAL A 130 -9.95 -4.82 -5.12
C VAL A 130 -9.43 -6.12 -5.71
N GLU A 131 -8.51 -6.01 -6.65
CA GLU A 131 -7.80 -7.14 -7.26
C GLU A 131 -6.36 -7.15 -6.77
N VAL A 132 -5.91 -8.24 -6.15
CA VAL A 132 -4.53 -8.42 -5.71
C VAL A 132 -3.89 -9.50 -6.56
N LEU A 133 -2.96 -9.09 -7.42
CA LEU A 133 -2.18 -9.97 -8.28
C LEU A 133 -0.87 -10.29 -7.57
N ARG A 134 -0.62 -11.56 -7.34
CA ARG A 134 0.60 -12.03 -6.68
C ARG A 134 1.61 -12.53 -7.71
N GLY A 135 2.89 -12.24 -7.48
CA GLY A 135 3.96 -12.53 -8.42
C GLY A 135 4.14 -11.47 -9.52
N PRO A 136 5.23 -11.55 -10.30
CA PRO A 136 5.63 -10.49 -11.20
C PRO A 136 4.63 -10.24 -12.33
N GLN A 137 4.32 -8.97 -12.56
CA GLN A 137 3.38 -8.50 -13.58
C GLN A 137 4.07 -7.60 -14.63
N GLY A 138 5.36 -7.83 -14.88
CA GLY A 138 6.19 -6.96 -15.72
C GLY A 138 5.70 -6.76 -17.15
N THR A 139 5.01 -7.73 -17.74
CA THR A 139 4.55 -7.68 -19.13
C THR A 139 3.42 -6.67 -19.35
N LEU A 140 2.34 -6.73 -18.58
CA LEU A 140 1.16 -5.88 -18.79
C LEU A 140 1.15 -4.62 -17.90
N TYR A 141 1.71 -4.71 -16.71
CA TYR A 141 1.71 -3.60 -15.74
C TYR A 141 3.05 -2.84 -15.70
N GLY A 142 4.12 -3.48 -16.18
CA GLY A 142 5.42 -2.84 -16.36
C GLY A 142 6.29 -2.85 -15.11
N ARG A 143 7.08 -1.77 -14.95
CA ARG A 143 8.03 -1.62 -13.85
C ARG A 143 7.36 -1.64 -12.48
N ASN A 144 8.14 -1.91 -11.44
CA ASN A 144 7.71 -1.82 -10.04
C ASN A 144 6.59 -2.82 -9.68
N THR A 145 6.57 -3.96 -10.36
CA THR A 145 5.61 -5.04 -10.17
C THR A 145 6.30 -6.38 -9.91
N THR A 146 7.49 -6.37 -9.29
CA THR A 146 8.22 -7.60 -8.95
C THR A 146 7.48 -8.44 -7.92
N ALA A 147 6.86 -7.82 -6.93
CA ALA A 147 6.02 -8.49 -5.94
C ALA A 147 4.61 -8.80 -6.47
N GLY A 148 4.09 -7.93 -7.31
CA GLY A 148 2.73 -7.99 -7.82
C GLY A 148 2.07 -6.63 -7.97
N ALA A 149 0.74 -6.61 -7.92
CA ALA A 149 -0.04 -5.37 -8.01
C ALA A 149 -1.30 -5.43 -7.14
N VAL A 150 -1.68 -4.30 -6.55
CA VAL A 150 -2.97 -4.06 -5.93
C VAL A 150 -3.74 -3.09 -6.82
N ASN A 151 -4.85 -3.53 -7.40
CA ASN A 151 -5.66 -2.72 -8.29
C ASN A 151 -7.02 -2.45 -7.65
N LEU A 152 -7.26 -1.19 -7.30
CA LEU A 152 -8.50 -0.69 -6.75
C LEU A 152 -9.43 -0.29 -7.89
N ILE A 153 -10.60 -0.91 -7.99
CA ILE A 153 -11.60 -0.60 -9.02
C ILE A 153 -12.79 0.09 -8.37
N THR A 154 -13.09 1.28 -8.83
CA THR A 154 -14.21 2.09 -8.33
C THR A 154 -15.52 1.74 -9.04
N ASN A 155 -16.66 2.08 -8.41
CA ASN A 155 -17.95 1.96 -9.09
C ASN A 155 -18.05 2.98 -10.22
N ARG A 156 -18.57 2.55 -11.37
CA ARG A 156 -18.79 3.40 -12.56
C ARG A 156 -20.22 3.96 -12.57
N PRO A 157 -20.47 5.09 -13.25
CA PRO A 157 -21.83 5.53 -13.56
C PRO A 157 -22.61 4.46 -14.34
N THR A 158 -23.92 4.42 -14.14
CA THR A 158 -24.83 3.47 -14.80
C THR A 158 -26.10 4.17 -15.30
N PHE A 159 -26.76 3.57 -16.29
CA PHE A 159 -27.87 4.17 -17.02
C PHE A 159 -29.26 3.68 -16.58
N ASP A 160 -29.32 2.77 -15.60
CA ASP A 160 -30.54 2.09 -15.20
C ASP A 160 -31.54 3.04 -14.49
N LYS A 161 -31.11 3.69 -13.39
CA LYS A 161 -31.94 4.63 -12.62
C LYS A 161 -31.11 5.48 -11.69
N VAL A 162 -31.72 6.49 -11.09
CA VAL A 162 -31.15 7.19 -9.94
C VAL A 162 -31.08 6.21 -8.79
N LYS A 163 -29.90 6.07 -8.21
CA LYS A 163 -29.63 5.22 -7.04
C LYS A 163 -28.47 5.75 -6.25
N GLY A 164 -28.45 5.44 -4.99
CA GLY A 164 -27.36 5.87 -4.11
C GLY A 164 -27.31 5.07 -2.83
N ASP A 165 -26.27 5.39 -2.05
CA ASP A 165 -26.13 4.88 -0.71
C ASP A 165 -25.52 5.95 0.20
N VAL A 166 -25.84 5.86 1.48
CA VAL A 166 -25.20 6.61 2.55
C VAL A 166 -24.84 5.63 3.67
N ASN A 167 -23.72 5.88 4.33
CA ASN A 167 -23.30 5.10 5.47
C ASN A 167 -22.64 5.98 6.51
N VAL A 168 -22.82 5.60 7.78
CA VAL A 168 -22.19 6.24 8.94
C VAL A 168 -21.66 5.16 9.87
N ALA A 169 -20.56 5.42 10.55
CA ALA A 169 -20.03 4.55 11.59
C ALA A 169 -19.49 5.40 12.74
N TYR A 170 -19.61 4.85 13.96
CA TYR A 170 -19.04 5.42 15.16
C TYR A 170 -18.43 4.31 16.03
N GLY A 171 -17.26 4.56 16.60
CA GLY A 171 -16.54 3.58 17.41
C GLY A 171 -15.65 4.22 18.47
N ASN A 172 -14.91 3.38 19.18
CA ASN A 172 -13.94 3.84 20.17
C ASN A 172 -12.88 4.75 19.54
N TYR A 173 -12.19 5.54 20.37
CA TYR A 173 -11.27 6.62 19.95
C TYR A 173 -11.94 7.66 19.04
N ASN A 174 -13.21 7.94 19.26
CA ASN A 174 -14.00 8.89 18.47
C ASN A 174 -13.92 8.60 16.94
N ASN A 175 -13.85 7.30 16.62
CA ASN A 175 -13.72 6.84 15.22
C ASN A 175 -15.06 7.07 14.51
N THR A 176 -15.12 8.13 13.72
CA THR A 176 -16.32 8.57 12.99
C THR A 176 -16.07 8.41 11.49
N GLN A 177 -16.99 7.73 10.82
CA GLN A 177 -16.97 7.61 9.36
C GLN A 177 -18.34 8.02 8.83
N ALA A 178 -18.35 8.77 7.74
CA ALA A 178 -19.55 9.13 7.02
C ALA A 178 -19.25 9.18 5.52
N GLY A 179 -20.09 8.57 4.72
CA GLY A 179 -19.87 8.55 3.28
C GLY A 179 -21.14 8.20 2.53
N GLY A 180 -21.06 8.36 1.21
CA GLY A 180 -22.14 7.97 0.33
C GLY A 180 -21.81 8.23 -1.11
N ALA A 181 -22.65 7.69 -1.98
CA ALA A 181 -22.57 7.88 -3.41
C ALA A 181 -23.96 8.04 -4.02
N ILE A 182 -24.04 8.81 -5.10
CA ILE A 182 -25.24 8.95 -5.91
C ILE A 182 -24.91 8.74 -7.38
N ASN A 183 -25.72 7.97 -8.08
CA ASN A 183 -25.68 7.75 -9.50
C ASN A 183 -26.92 8.33 -10.16
N VAL A 184 -26.72 9.15 -11.18
CA VAL A 184 -27.79 9.83 -11.91
C VAL A 184 -27.61 9.57 -13.40
N PRO A 185 -28.49 8.79 -14.06
CA PRO A 185 -28.60 8.81 -15.50
C PRO A 185 -29.21 10.15 -15.94
N VAL A 186 -28.43 10.98 -16.63
CA VAL A 186 -28.85 12.31 -17.05
C VAL A 186 -29.63 12.24 -18.35
N THR A 187 -29.16 11.38 -19.27
CA THR A 187 -29.81 11.02 -20.53
C THR A 187 -29.61 9.53 -20.80
N ASP A 188 -30.16 8.99 -21.87
CA ASP A 188 -29.96 7.58 -22.26
C ASP A 188 -28.48 7.23 -22.52
N ASN A 189 -27.62 8.23 -22.77
CA ASN A 189 -26.23 8.04 -23.11
C ASN A 189 -25.25 8.79 -22.18
N LEU A 190 -25.71 9.60 -21.22
CA LEU A 190 -24.90 10.29 -20.23
C LEU A 190 -25.34 9.94 -18.82
N ALA A 191 -24.44 9.38 -18.03
CA ALA A 191 -24.64 9.12 -16.61
C ALA A 191 -23.53 9.75 -15.76
N ILE A 192 -23.89 10.27 -14.60
CA ILE A 192 -22.97 10.90 -13.64
C ILE A 192 -23.03 10.11 -12.33
N ARG A 193 -21.86 9.95 -11.69
CA ARG A 193 -21.74 9.39 -10.34
C ARG A 193 -20.88 10.31 -9.48
N ALA A 194 -21.39 10.65 -8.31
CA ALA A 194 -20.65 11.40 -7.31
C ALA A 194 -20.52 10.56 -6.03
N ALA A 195 -19.38 10.60 -5.39
CA ALA A 195 -19.12 9.91 -4.13
C ALA A 195 -18.29 10.79 -3.19
N VAL A 196 -18.59 10.74 -1.90
CA VAL A 196 -17.86 11.45 -0.85
C VAL A 196 -17.62 10.53 0.33
N ASN A 197 -16.53 10.79 1.07
CA ASN A 197 -16.21 10.07 2.30
C ASN A 197 -15.47 10.98 3.28
N TYR A 198 -15.83 10.85 4.54
CA TYR A 198 -15.14 11.44 5.68
C TYR A 198 -14.76 10.35 6.67
N ASP A 199 -13.52 10.37 7.17
CA ASP A 199 -12.98 9.35 8.08
C ASP A 199 -12.11 10.03 9.14
N HIS A 200 -12.59 10.08 10.37
CA HIS A 200 -11.95 10.71 11.52
C HIS A 200 -11.68 9.70 12.61
N ARG A 201 -10.54 9.83 13.29
CA ARG A 201 -10.24 9.08 14.51
C ARG A 201 -9.24 9.81 15.38
N ASP A 202 -9.47 9.79 16.68
CA ASP A 202 -8.51 10.25 17.66
C ASP A 202 -7.34 9.28 17.84
N SER A 203 -6.24 9.77 18.38
CA SER A 203 -5.10 8.93 18.71
C SER A 203 -5.40 8.10 19.97
N PHE A 204 -5.03 6.83 19.94
CA PHE A 204 -4.99 5.99 21.14
C PHE A 204 -3.71 6.22 21.96
N LEU A 205 -2.69 6.89 21.39
CA LEU A 205 -1.49 7.25 22.09
C LEU A 205 -1.72 8.49 22.93
N LYS A 206 -1.11 8.55 24.11
CA LYS A 206 -1.13 9.70 24.99
C LYS A 206 0.25 10.28 25.14
N ALA A 207 0.34 11.59 25.36
CA ALA A 207 1.61 12.24 25.67
C ALA A 207 2.14 11.76 27.02
N GLY A 208 3.45 11.51 27.09
CA GLY A 208 4.12 11.06 28.33
C GLY A 208 4.15 12.14 29.40
N ALA A 209 4.51 11.75 30.63
CA ALA A 209 4.70 12.65 31.76
C ALA A 209 5.74 13.76 31.42
N GLY A 210 5.42 14.99 31.76
CA GLY A 210 6.24 16.17 31.39
C GLY A 210 5.93 16.78 30.03
N LEU A 211 5.06 16.16 29.25
CA LEU A 211 4.56 16.65 27.96
C LEU A 211 3.05 16.96 28.01
N SER A 212 2.56 17.31 29.20
CA SER A 212 1.17 17.70 29.42
C SER A 212 0.82 18.92 28.56
N GLY A 213 -0.26 18.80 27.78
CA GLY A 213 -0.69 19.84 26.84
C GLY A 213 -0.47 19.49 25.37
N LEU A 214 0.21 18.39 25.06
CA LEU A 214 0.33 17.90 23.70
C LEU A 214 -0.96 17.21 23.26
N ASN A 215 -1.54 17.71 22.21
CA ASN A 215 -2.70 17.08 21.58
C ASN A 215 -2.23 16.16 20.44
N LEU A 216 -2.30 14.87 20.64
CA LEU A 216 -1.98 13.85 19.63
C LEU A 216 -3.20 13.50 18.74
N SER A 217 -4.34 14.16 18.95
CA SER A 217 -5.54 13.98 18.14
C SER A 217 -5.76 15.16 17.20
N PRO A 218 -6.37 14.92 16.02
CA PRO A 218 -6.74 13.61 15.50
C PRO A 218 -5.54 12.82 15.01
N PHE A 219 -5.61 11.47 15.11
CA PHE A 219 -4.67 10.59 14.44
C PHE A 219 -4.84 10.66 12.92
N LYS A 220 -6.11 10.63 12.48
CA LYS A 220 -6.50 10.86 11.08
C LYS A 220 -7.75 11.70 10.99
N ASP A 221 -7.80 12.53 9.98
CA ASP A 221 -8.94 13.34 9.57
C ASP A 221 -8.89 13.45 8.06
N VAL A 222 -9.65 12.61 7.39
CA VAL A 222 -9.56 12.35 5.94
C VAL A 222 -10.88 12.75 5.28
N PHE A 223 -10.79 13.61 4.29
CA PHE A 223 -11.89 13.89 3.37
C PHE A 223 -11.53 13.41 1.97
N SER A 224 -12.47 12.73 1.33
CA SER A 224 -12.29 12.24 -0.05
C SER A 224 -13.55 12.49 -0.86
N GLY A 225 -13.39 12.84 -2.14
CA GLY A 225 -14.48 13.03 -3.09
C GLY A 225 -14.12 12.53 -4.47
N ARG A 226 -15.10 12.03 -5.21
CA ARG A 226 -14.97 11.62 -6.61
C ARG A 226 -16.20 12.00 -7.40
N LEU A 227 -15.96 12.52 -8.62
CA LEU A 227 -16.99 12.79 -9.61
C LEU A 227 -16.64 12.05 -10.90
N GLN A 228 -17.61 11.38 -11.51
CA GLN A 228 -17.44 10.63 -12.74
C GLN A 228 -18.57 10.96 -13.70
N ALA A 229 -18.22 11.06 -14.99
CA ALA A 229 -19.17 11.21 -16.09
C ALA A 229 -18.89 10.14 -17.15
N LEU A 230 -19.87 9.32 -17.46
CA LEU A 230 -19.82 8.27 -18.48
C LEU A 230 -20.73 8.65 -19.64
N LEU A 231 -20.11 8.85 -20.79
CA LEU A 231 -20.80 9.08 -22.07
C LEU A 231 -20.69 7.81 -22.93
N LYS A 232 -21.82 7.29 -23.39
CA LYS A 232 -21.90 6.23 -24.39
C LYS A 232 -22.25 6.82 -25.75
N PHE A 233 -21.70 6.25 -26.79
CA PHE A 233 -22.00 6.57 -28.17
C PHE A 233 -21.93 5.30 -29.02
N ASP A 234 -22.28 5.38 -30.27
CA ASP A 234 -22.20 4.22 -31.17
C ASP A 234 -20.79 3.64 -31.17
N HIS A 235 -20.72 2.34 -30.84
CA HIS A 235 -19.46 1.58 -30.77
C HIS A 235 -18.45 2.01 -29.70
N GLY A 236 -18.81 2.90 -28.73
CA GLY A 236 -17.82 3.30 -27.76
C GLY A 236 -18.34 3.95 -26.47
N GLU A 237 -17.41 4.25 -25.60
CA GLU A 237 -17.68 4.96 -24.35
C GLU A 237 -16.48 5.86 -23.95
N LEU A 238 -16.81 6.95 -23.29
CA LEU A 238 -15.85 7.86 -22.67
C LEU A 238 -16.22 8.03 -21.20
N LEU A 239 -15.31 7.69 -20.30
CA LEU A 239 -15.43 7.92 -18.87
C LEU A 239 -14.38 8.94 -18.43
N VAL A 240 -14.84 10.04 -17.84
CA VAL A 240 -13.98 11.04 -17.21
C VAL A 240 -14.18 10.95 -15.71
N ARG A 241 -13.08 10.92 -14.94
CA ARG A 241 -13.06 10.85 -13.48
C ARG A 241 -12.22 11.96 -12.91
N GLY A 242 -12.75 12.68 -11.93
CA GLY A 242 -11.99 13.59 -11.07
C GLY A 242 -12.06 13.13 -9.63
N ASP A 243 -10.93 13.11 -8.93
CA ASP A 243 -10.88 12.78 -7.51
C ASP A 243 -10.05 13.77 -6.70
N TYR A 244 -10.43 13.92 -5.46
CA TYR A 244 -9.74 14.71 -4.45
C TYR A 244 -9.67 13.93 -3.14
N ASN A 245 -8.50 13.99 -2.49
CA ASN A 245 -8.35 13.44 -1.15
C ASN A 245 -7.45 14.35 -0.32
N GLN A 246 -7.88 14.66 0.91
CA GLN A 246 -7.08 15.39 1.89
C GLN A 246 -6.93 14.55 3.14
N PHE A 247 -5.69 14.35 3.55
CA PHE A 247 -5.35 13.65 4.77
C PHE A 247 -4.71 14.61 5.76
N LYS A 248 -5.38 14.84 6.89
CA LYS A 248 -4.88 15.60 8.05
C LYS A 248 -4.70 14.65 9.24
N GLY A 249 -3.90 15.06 10.20
CA GLY A 249 -3.69 14.33 11.45
C GLY A 249 -2.24 14.31 11.88
N ILE A 250 -1.87 13.35 12.74
CA ILE A 250 -0.46 13.14 13.10
C ILE A 250 0.25 12.30 12.06
N SER A 251 1.56 12.51 11.91
CA SER A 251 2.33 11.83 10.85
C SER A 251 2.52 10.34 11.13
N SER A 252 2.62 9.91 12.38
CA SER A 252 2.86 8.50 12.72
C SER A 252 2.45 8.15 14.14
N ASN A 253 2.16 6.88 14.38
CA ASN A 253 2.05 6.26 15.71
C ASN A 253 3.42 5.81 16.22
N ALA A 254 4.44 6.67 16.15
CA ALA A 254 5.78 6.30 16.53
C ALA A 254 5.98 6.35 18.04
N LEU A 255 6.49 5.26 18.60
CA LEU A 255 6.92 5.13 19.98
C LEU A 255 8.45 5.15 20.02
N PRO A 256 9.10 6.08 20.74
CA PRO A 256 10.53 6.01 20.92
C PRO A 256 10.90 4.81 21.81
N THR A 257 11.98 4.12 21.46
CA THR A 257 12.48 3.00 22.25
C THR A 257 13.98 3.13 22.47
N SER A 258 14.47 2.83 23.67
CA SER A 258 15.88 2.90 24.00
C SER A 258 16.45 1.53 23.91
N ASN A 259 16.54 0.57 23.79
CA ASN A 259 17.16 -0.76 23.95
C ASN A 259 16.57 -1.81 23.00
N PHE A 260 16.18 -1.32 21.83
CA PHE A 260 15.40 -2.12 20.91
C PHE A 260 16.26 -2.95 19.96
N TYR A 261 17.53 -2.64 19.86
CA TYR A 261 18.42 -3.14 18.84
C TYR A 261 19.56 -3.97 19.40
N SER A 262 19.85 -5.12 18.79
CA SER A 262 21.13 -5.81 18.98
C SER A 262 22.15 -5.28 17.99
N ASN A 263 23.36 -5.10 18.44
CA ASN A 263 24.46 -4.77 17.56
C ASN A 263 25.05 -6.08 16.98
N TYR A 264 24.88 -6.28 15.67
CA TYR A 264 25.42 -7.45 14.98
C TYR A 264 26.95 -7.54 15.00
N ILE A 265 27.61 -6.40 15.06
CA ILE A 265 29.07 -6.31 14.93
C ILE A 265 29.72 -6.73 16.20
N THR A 266 29.22 -6.27 17.33
CA THR A 266 29.79 -6.58 18.65
C THR A 266 29.21 -7.85 19.27
N ASN A 267 28.23 -8.46 18.60
CA ASN A 267 27.43 -9.57 19.13
C ASN A 267 26.86 -9.28 20.52
N THR A 268 26.79 -8.00 20.87
CA THR A 268 26.27 -7.53 22.14
C THR A 268 24.76 -7.52 22.03
N VAL A 269 24.17 -8.57 22.52
CA VAL A 269 22.74 -8.70 22.68
C VAL A 269 22.31 -7.68 23.72
N MET A 270 21.56 -6.67 23.33
CA MET A 270 20.86 -5.83 24.30
C MET A 270 19.88 -6.73 25.08
N PRO A 271 19.99 -6.84 26.42
CA PRO A 271 19.61 -8.04 27.15
C PRO A 271 18.16 -8.46 27.12
N THR A 272 17.24 -7.67 26.60
CA THR A 272 15.81 -7.91 26.77
C THR A 272 15.01 -8.18 25.49
N TYR A 273 15.54 -7.86 24.29
CA TYR A 273 14.67 -7.77 23.10
C TYR A 273 15.10 -8.60 21.90
N THR A 274 16.24 -9.23 21.90
CA THR A 274 16.88 -9.72 20.69
C THR A 274 16.53 -11.12 20.27
N ALA A 275 16.20 -11.99 21.18
CA ALA A 275 15.91 -13.40 20.84
C ALA A 275 14.44 -13.70 20.60
N LYS A 276 13.54 -12.86 21.11
CA LYS A 276 12.10 -13.16 21.16
C LYS A 276 11.20 -12.11 20.49
N GLY A 277 11.75 -10.98 20.05
CA GLY A 277 10.96 -9.82 19.63
C GLY A 277 10.32 -9.10 20.84
N VAL A 278 9.73 -7.95 20.59
CA VAL A 278 9.02 -7.20 21.63
C VAL A 278 7.61 -7.71 21.76
N SER A 279 7.23 -8.18 22.94
CA SER A 279 5.83 -8.48 23.26
C SER A 279 5.05 -7.18 23.51
N ASN A 280 3.73 -7.23 23.40
CA ASN A 280 2.86 -6.10 23.75
C ASN A 280 3.07 -5.62 25.18
N SER A 281 3.24 -6.55 26.13
CA SER A 281 3.54 -6.22 27.52
C SER A 281 4.87 -5.49 27.68
N GLN A 282 5.86 -5.81 26.85
CA GLN A 282 7.15 -5.15 26.87
C GLN A 282 7.10 -3.74 26.25
N LEU A 283 6.33 -3.55 25.17
CA LEU A 283 6.05 -2.21 24.64
C LEU A 283 5.33 -1.33 25.64
N LEU A 284 4.36 -1.87 26.33
CA LEU A 284 3.61 -1.18 27.39
C LEU A 284 4.52 -0.84 28.59
N THR A 285 5.41 -1.73 28.98
CA THR A 285 6.34 -1.52 30.09
C THR A 285 7.40 -0.47 29.77
N LEU A 286 7.91 -0.47 28.51
CA LEU A 286 8.91 0.51 28.08
C LEU A 286 8.38 1.94 28.07
N ASN A 287 7.12 2.12 27.79
CA ASN A 287 6.49 3.42 27.62
C ASN A 287 5.64 3.84 28.83
N ALA A 288 5.81 3.21 30.01
CA ALA A 288 5.05 3.42 31.23
C ALA A 288 3.54 3.59 30.93
N PRO A 289 2.72 2.55 31.07
CA PRO A 289 1.32 2.59 30.68
C PRO A 289 0.58 3.71 31.41
N THR A 290 -0.33 4.37 30.71
CA THR A 290 -1.32 5.26 31.34
C THR A 290 -2.26 4.45 32.22
N ALA A 291 -3.06 5.08 33.06
CA ALA A 291 -4.04 4.42 33.92
C ALA A 291 -5.03 3.49 33.16
N ASP A 292 -5.21 3.74 31.87
CA ASP A 292 -6.04 2.94 30.95
C ASP A 292 -5.21 1.85 30.20
N GLY A 293 -3.96 1.63 30.55
CA GLY A 293 -3.12 0.59 29.97
C GLY A 293 -2.60 0.90 28.57
N LEU A 294 -2.77 2.12 28.04
CA LEU A 294 -2.32 2.51 26.73
C LEU A 294 -0.85 3.02 26.75
N PRO A 295 -0.06 2.76 25.70
CA PRO A 295 1.31 3.24 25.63
C PRO A 295 1.38 4.77 25.59
N GLN A 296 2.37 5.32 26.30
CA GLN A 296 2.68 6.74 26.22
C GLN A 296 3.59 7.04 25.02
N ALA A 297 3.20 8.00 24.20
CA ALA A 297 4.05 8.51 23.13
C ALA A 297 4.79 9.75 23.61
N TYR A 298 6.11 9.70 23.59
CA TYR A 298 6.96 10.89 23.81
C TYR A 298 7.05 11.69 22.51
N MET A 299 5.94 12.22 22.04
CA MET A 299 5.91 13.13 20.90
C MET A 299 5.68 14.54 21.39
N ALA A 300 6.63 15.41 21.15
CA ALA A 300 6.48 16.81 21.46
C ALA A 300 5.84 17.52 20.26
N ASN A 301 4.69 18.09 20.48
CA ASN A 301 4.09 19.12 19.67
C ASN A 301 3.23 18.74 18.45
N ASN A 302 2.42 19.69 18.05
CA ASN A 302 1.44 19.79 16.99
C ASN A 302 1.98 19.68 15.55
N LEU A 303 3.07 18.99 15.31
CA LEU A 303 3.54 18.73 13.96
C LEU A 303 2.53 17.80 13.26
N ARG A 304 1.80 18.38 12.34
CA ARG A 304 0.68 17.74 11.71
C ARG A 304 0.97 17.43 10.27
N ARG A 305 0.33 16.42 9.80
CA ARG A 305 0.22 16.06 8.42
C ARG A 305 -0.94 16.82 7.78
N ASN A 306 -0.74 17.32 6.57
CA ASN A 306 -1.76 17.91 5.72
C ASN A 306 -1.45 17.62 4.27
N ASN A 307 -1.66 16.38 3.86
CA ASN A 307 -1.41 15.94 2.50
C ASN A 307 -2.68 16.06 1.66
N ALA A 308 -2.52 16.40 0.38
CA ALA A 308 -3.63 16.44 -0.56
C ALA A 308 -3.26 15.76 -1.89
N THR A 309 -4.19 15.01 -2.46
CA THR A 309 -4.08 14.43 -3.80
C THR A 309 -5.20 14.93 -4.69
N TYR A 310 -4.89 15.13 -5.96
CA TYR A 310 -5.83 15.50 -7.03
C TYR A 310 -5.61 14.55 -8.20
N GLY A 311 -6.68 14.08 -8.80
CA GLY A 311 -6.61 13.21 -9.97
C GLY A 311 -7.62 13.62 -11.03
N LEU A 312 -7.21 13.49 -12.30
CA LEU A 312 -8.09 13.55 -13.46
C LEU A 312 -7.70 12.41 -14.39
N ASP A 313 -8.64 11.52 -14.65
CA ASP A 313 -8.45 10.35 -15.50
C ASP A 313 -9.46 10.36 -16.64
N VAL A 314 -9.02 9.93 -17.82
CA VAL A 314 -9.82 9.77 -19.04
C VAL A 314 -9.67 8.33 -19.50
N ASP A 315 -10.77 7.58 -19.57
CA ASP A 315 -10.84 6.21 -20.03
C ASP A 315 -11.78 6.15 -21.26
N PHE A 316 -11.18 5.99 -22.44
CA PHE A 316 -11.89 5.95 -23.72
C PHE A 316 -11.78 4.57 -24.33
N LYS A 317 -12.91 4.05 -24.79
CA LYS A 317 -13.01 2.76 -25.46
C LYS A 317 -13.82 2.89 -26.74
N TYR A 318 -13.29 2.32 -27.83
CA TYR A 318 -13.98 2.30 -29.11
C TYR A 318 -13.84 0.94 -29.79
N ASP A 319 -14.96 0.38 -30.21
CA ASP A 319 -15.05 -0.92 -30.86
C ASP A 319 -15.13 -0.78 -32.38
N PHE A 320 -14.09 -1.25 -33.09
CA PHE A 320 -14.04 -1.32 -34.54
C PHE A 320 -14.57 -2.65 -35.11
N GLY A 321 -15.26 -3.45 -34.31
CA GLY A 321 -15.76 -4.77 -34.66
C GLY A 321 -14.72 -5.87 -34.37
N ALA A 322 -13.69 -5.99 -35.16
CA ALA A 322 -12.65 -7.00 -34.96
C ALA A 322 -11.68 -6.67 -33.81
N VAL A 323 -11.48 -5.39 -33.53
CA VAL A 323 -10.57 -4.90 -32.50
C VAL A 323 -11.19 -3.75 -31.71
N THR A 324 -10.83 -3.64 -30.45
CA THR A 324 -11.17 -2.52 -29.58
C THR A 324 -9.93 -1.69 -29.30
N LEU A 325 -10.05 -0.38 -29.50
CA LEU A 325 -9.11 0.61 -29.02
C LEU A 325 -9.47 0.98 -27.57
N ASN A 326 -8.45 0.98 -26.70
CA ASN A 326 -8.56 1.46 -25.34
C ASN A 326 -7.49 2.54 -25.11
N TYR A 327 -7.90 3.69 -24.60
CA TYR A 327 -6.99 4.74 -24.17
C TYR A 327 -7.28 5.08 -22.71
N LEU A 328 -6.22 5.11 -21.90
CA LEU A 328 -6.27 5.53 -20.51
C LEU A 328 -5.23 6.62 -20.29
N GLY A 329 -5.71 7.85 -20.11
CA GLY A 329 -4.91 9.01 -19.78
C GLY A 329 -5.13 9.44 -18.33
N SER A 330 -4.08 9.87 -17.64
CA SER A 330 -4.17 10.37 -16.28
C SER A 330 -3.20 11.50 -16.00
N TYR A 331 -3.66 12.50 -15.28
CA TYR A 331 -2.86 13.53 -14.64
C TYR A 331 -3.18 13.57 -13.16
N ARG A 332 -2.16 13.51 -12.28
CA ARG A 332 -2.35 13.50 -10.84
C ARG A 332 -1.32 14.40 -10.15
N GLU A 333 -1.76 15.04 -9.09
CA GLU A 333 -0.89 15.81 -8.20
C GLU A 333 -0.95 15.26 -6.79
N PHE A 334 0.16 15.37 -6.08
CA PHE A 334 0.27 15.09 -4.65
C PHE A 334 1.03 16.23 -3.98
N LYS A 335 0.39 16.88 -3.02
CA LYS A 335 1.01 17.87 -2.14
C LYS A 335 1.24 17.25 -0.78
N ARG A 336 2.49 17.18 -0.38
CA ARG A 336 2.92 16.62 0.90
C ARG A 336 3.32 17.77 1.82
N HIS A 337 2.73 17.80 3.00
CA HIS A 337 3.12 18.69 4.09
C HIS A 337 3.06 17.89 5.39
N GLU A 338 4.23 17.51 5.91
CA GLU A 338 4.33 16.63 7.08
C GLU A 338 5.38 17.18 8.04
N GLY A 339 4.95 17.44 9.27
CA GLY A 339 5.85 17.68 10.39
C GLY A 339 5.99 16.44 11.25
N ASN A 340 7.20 16.15 11.69
CA ASN A 340 7.52 15.02 12.54
C ASN A 340 8.70 15.36 13.47
N TYR A 341 9.04 14.45 14.39
CA TYR A 341 10.23 14.55 15.21
C TYR A 341 11.21 13.44 14.86
N SER A 342 12.46 13.81 14.58
CA SER A 342 13.56 12.87 14.56
C SER A 342 14.13 12.77 15.99
N TYR A 343 14.35 11.55 16.43
CA TYR A 343 14.87 11.28 17.75
C TYR A 343 16.40 11.18 17.73
N TYR A 344 17.06 12.00 18.56
CA TYR A 344 18.52 11.99 18.72
C TYR A 344 18.91 11.93 20.21
N GLY A 345 19.05 10.76 20.79
CA GLY A 345 19.57 10.63 22.16
C GLY A 345 18.92 9.51 23.00
N PRO A 346 19.49 9.20 24.18
CA PRO A 346 18.97 8.13 25.03
C PRO A 346 17.62 8.49 25.65
N VAL A 347 16.71 7.52 25.67
CA VAL A 347 15.32 7.63 26.19
C VAL A 347 15.31 7.86 27.71
N ASN A 348 16.40 7.57 28.42
CA ASN A 348 16.45 7.63 29.88
C ASN A 348 16.60 9.03 30.47
N SER A 349 16.82 10.05 29.67
CA SER A 349 16.81 11.41 30.20
C SER A 349 15.41 11.98 30.05
N VAL A 350 14.83 12.37 31.16
CA VAL A 350 13.62 13.22 31.28
C VAL A 350 13.79 14.55 30.51
N ASN A 351 15.00 14.82 30.07
CA ASN A 351 15.30 15.84 29.10
C ASN A 351 14.76 15.40 27.75
N VAL A 352 13.71 16.04 27.33
CA VAL A 352 13.19 16.07 25.95
C VAL A 352 14.31 16.46 24.96
N GLY A 353 15.49 16.38 25.45
CA GLY A 353 16.84 16.61 24.96
C GLY A 353 17.15 16.03 23.60
N GLY A 354 16.49 14.99 23.09
CA GLY A 354 16.81 14.23 21.89
C GLY A 354 15.86 14.38 20.70
N LEU A 355 14.81 15.18 20.78
CA LEU A 355 13.86 15.32 19.67
C LEU A 355 14.16 16.55 18.82
N ALA A 356 14.51 16.37 17.57
CA ALA A 356 14.61 17.44 16.59
C ALA A 356 13.38 17.46 15.70
N PRO A 357 12.66 18.57 15.59
CA PRO A 357 11.55 18.70 14.69
C PRO A 357 12.04 18.63 13.25
N ASN A 358 11.32 17.92 12.41
CA ASN A 358 11.55 17.91 10.98
C ASN A 358 10.29 18.26 10.22
N MET A 359 10.48 18.90 9.08
CA MET A 359 9.40 19.27 8.16
C MET A 359 9.73 18.72 6.78
N PHE A 360 8.73 18.15 6.18
CA PHE A 360 8.78 17.66 4.82
C PHE A 360 7.70 18.35 4.00
N ASP A 361 8.12 19.17 3.05
CA ASP A 361 7.27 19.81 2.05
C ASP A 361 7.61 19.22 0.68
N GLY A 362 6.59 18.81 -0.05
CA GLY A 362 6.77 18.22 -1.37
C GLY A 362 5.60 18.50 -2.30
N TRP A 363 5.92 18.80 -3.53
CA TRP A 363 4.96 18.86 -4.61
C TRP A 363 5.35 17.85 -5.68
N TYR A 364 4.41 16.99 -6.00
CA TYR A 364 4.59 15.90 -6.96
C TYR A 364 3.50 15.99 -8.00
N TRP A 365 3.85 15.78 -9.26
CA TRP A 365 2.87 15.52 -10.29
C TRP A 365 3.28 14.32 -11.13
N GLN A 366 2.31 13.60 -11.64
CA GLN A 366 2.52 12.51 -12.59
C GLN A 366 1.53 12.60 -13.74
N ASN A 367 2.00 12.17 -14.91
CA ASN A 367 1.21 11.99 -16.12
C ASN A 367 1.45 10.59 -16.66
N SER A 368 0.39 9.87 -17.00
CA SER A 368 0.50 8.57 -17.66
C SER A 368 -0.47 8.46 -18.81
N GLN A 369 -0.05 7.77 -19.88
CA GLN A 369 -0.83 7.56 -21.10
C GLN A 369 -0.63 6.11 -21.55
N GLU A 370 -1.71 5.37 -21.71
CA GLU A 370 -1.71 4.01 -22.26
C GLU A 370 -2.66 3.99 -23.47
N LEU A 371 -2.15 3.56 -24.61
CA LEU A 371 -2.95 3.27 -25.79
C LEU A 371 -2.80 1.79 -26.12
N ARG A 372 -3.92 1.08 -26.21
CA ARG A 372 -3.94 -0.36 -26.40
C ARG A 372 -4.99 -0.76 -27.42
N LEU A 373 -4.63 -1.67 -28.31
CA LEU A 373 -5.52 -2.41 -29.18
C LEU A 373 -5.69 -3.83 -28.68
N SER A 374 -6.91 -4.34 -28.67
CA SER A 374 -7.21 -5.71 -28.26
C SER A 374 -8.22 -6.34 -29.24
N THR A 375 -8.08 -7.63 -29.52
CA THR A 375 -9.02 -8.38 -30.36
C THR A 375 -10.34 -8.64 -29.62
N ASN A 376 -11.45 -8.58 -30.34
CA ASN A 376 -12.81 -8.83 -29.84
C ASN A 376 -13.33 -10.24 -30.13
N GLY A 377 -12.70 -10.99 -31.01
CA GLY A 377 -13.20 -12.26 -31.50
C GLY A 377 -13.14 -13.41 -30.47
N THR A 378 -13.99 -14.40 -30.65
CA THR A 378 -14.00 -15.69 -29.94
C THR A 378 -13.13 -16.74 -30.63
N GLY A 379 -12.33 -16.34 -31.64
CA GLY A 379 -11.44 -17.21 -32.38
C GLY A 379 -10.30 -17.78 -31.53
N PRO A 380 -9.47 -18.65 -32.10
CA PRO A 380 -8.40 -19.31 -31.36
C PRO A 380 -7.27 -18.36 -30.93
N PHE A 381 -7.24 -17.15 -31.48
CA PHE A 381 -6.24 -16.13 -31.13
C PHE A 381 -6.91 -14.94 -30.42
N ARG A 382 -6.43 -14.66 -29.22
CA ARG A 382 -6.76 -13.46 -28.46
C ARG A 382 -5.48 -12.66 -28.23
N ALA A 383 -5.45 -11.45 -28.72
CA ALA A 383 -4.22 -10.63 -28.69
C ALA A 383 -4.50 -9.21 -28.19
N GLN A 384 -3.48 -8.62 -27.59
CA GLN A 384 -3.44 -7.20 -27.27
C GLN A 384 -2.01 -6.67 -27.46
N ALA A 385 -1.94 -5.40 -27.89
CA ALA A 385 -0.67 -4.68 -27.99
C ALA A 385 -0.88 -3.22 -27.63
N GLY A 386 0.12 -2.58 -27.08
CA GLY A 386 0.00 -1.20 -26.66
C GLY A 386 1.32 -0.51 -26.43
N VAL A 387 1.20 0.81 -26.25
CA VAL A 387 2.28 1.71 -25.86
C VAL A 387 1.92 2.40 -24.55
N TYR A 388 2.92 2.64 -23.74
CA TYR A 388 2.76 3.28 -22.44
C TYR A 388 3.79 4.39 -22.26
N TYR A 389 3.33 5.52 -21.76
CA TYR A 389 4.16 6.65 -21.34
C TYR A 389 3.84 7.00 -19.89
N PHE A 390 4.88 7.29 -19.11
CA PHE A 390 4.78 7.79 -17.75
C PHE A 390 5.85 8.84 -17.51
N LYS A 391 5.48 9.89 -16.81
CA LYS A 391 6.43 10.87 -16.28
C LYS A 391 5.95 11.38 -14.93
N GLU A 392 6.88 11.45 -14.01
CA GLU A 392 6.70 12.05 -12.69
C GLU A 392 7.79 13.07 -12.45
N ARG A 393 7.44 14.15 -11.76
CA ARG A 393 8.37 15.10 -11.20
C ARG A 393 8.00 15.41 -9.77
N ALA A 394 9.03 15.59 -8.92
CA ALA A 394 8.90 16.04 -7.54
C ALA A 394 9.83 17.24 -7.31
N ASP A 395 9.33 18.19 -6.54
CA ASP A 395 10.10 19.25 -5.89
C ASP A 395 9.87 19.08 -4.38
N ILE A 396 10.95 18.87 -3.62
CA ILE A 396 10.87 18.56 -2.21
C ILE A 396 11.82 19.40 -1.37
N GLN A 397 11.41 19.65 -0.14
CA GLN A 397 12.20 20.28 0.90
C GLN A 397 12.01 19.49 2.19
N PHE A 398 13.10 18.95 2.69
CA PHE A 398 13.13 18.29 4.00
C PHE A 398 14.16 18.96 4.86
N PHE A 399 13.78 19.38 6.07
CA PHE A 399 14.67 20.02 7.03
C PHE A 399 14.51 19.40 8.41
N ILE A 400 15.64 19.19 9.08
CA ILE A 400 15.70 18.86 10.50
C ILE A 400 16.20 20.10 11.22
N TYR A 401 15.39 20.64 12.11
CA TYR A 401 15.65 21.90 12.81
C TYR A 401 16.46 21.66 14.09
N ASP A 402 17.31 22.63 14.41
CA ASP A 402 18.13 22.59 15.62
C ASP A 402 17.25 22.74 16.87
N ARG A 403 17.76 22.17 17.95
CA ARG A 403 17.32 22.43 19.30
C ARG A 403 18.08 23.61 19.84
N THR A 404 17.36 24.65 20.18
CA THR A 404 17.99 25.72 20.94
C THR A 404 18.43 25.21 22.32
N ASN A 405 19.69 25.45 22.67
CA ASN A 405 20.28 25.28 23.98
C ASN A 405 19.43 26.02 25.02
N GLY A 406 18.57 25.34 25.69
CA GLY A 406 17.81 25.92 26.76
C GLY A 406 16.86 24.91 27.39
N ALA A 407 16.99 24.73 28.65
CA ALA A 407 16.23 23.80 29.49
C ALA A 407 14.71 24.05 29.51
N THR A 408 14.19 24.87 28.64
CA THR A 408 12.80 25.37 28.73
C THR A 408 12.03 25.45 27.42
N GLY A 409 12.30 24.65 26.42
CA GLY A 409 11.32 24.65 25.36
C GLY A 409 11.82 24.48 23.96
N LEU A 410 11.13 23.63 23.25
CA LEU A 410 11.11 23.52 21.81
C LEU A 410 10.67 24.87 21.22
N ARG A 411 11.58 25.64 20.70
CA ARG A 411 11.24 26.83 19.92
C ARG A 411 11.05 26.44 18.47
N PHE A 412 9.80 26.39 18.07
CA PHE A 412 9.40 26.32 16.69
C PHE A 412 8.97 27.72 16.26
N THR A 413 9.89 28.51 15.72
CA THR A 413 9.50 29.72 14.98
C THR A 413 10.00 29.56 13.54
N PRO A 414 9.10 29.60 12.55
CA PRO A 414 9.47 29.50 11.14
C PRO A 414 10.48 30.55 10.65
N SER A 415 10.71 31.57 11.42
CA SER A 415 11.61 32.68 11.12
C SER A 415 13.03 32.52 11.65
N GLN A 416 13.32 31.47 12.41
CA GLN A 416 14.67 31.21 12.90
C GLN A 416 15.32 30.10 12.10
N THR A 417 16.29 30.46 11.33
CA THR A 417 17.15 29.73 10.40
C THR A 417 18.06 28.68 11.07
N GLY A 418 17.55 27.89 11.99
CA GLY A 418 18.36 26.90 12.70
C GLY A 418 18.02 25.48 12.29
N TYR A 419 18.37 25.05 11.10
CA TYR A 419 18.36 23.63 10.75
C TYR A 419 19.76 23.01 10.90
N VAL A 420 19.82 21.72 11.30
CA VAL A 420 21.06 20.95 11.37
C VAL A 420 21.30 20.13 10.11
N PHE A 421 20.22 19.83 9.40
CA PHE A 421 20.23 19.07 8.15
C PHE A 421 19.12 19.57 7.24
N GLY A 422 19.45 19.77 5.96
CA GLY A 422 18.52 20.13 4.91
C GLY A 422 18.70 19.25 3.69
N PHE A 423 17.59 18.92 3.04
CA PHE A 423 17.57 18.12 1.82
C PHE A 423 16.61 18.74 0.78
N PRO A 424 16.95 19.94 0.25
CA PRO A 424 16.20 20.55 -0.82
C PRO A 424 16.52 19.88 -2.16
N GLN A 425 15.50 19.34 -2.83
CA GLN A 425 15.60 18.72 -4.14
C GLN A 425 14.63 19.43 -5.09
N HIS A 426 15.14 20.32 -5.92
CA HIS A 426 14.31 21.16 -6.79
C HIS A 426 13.81 20.44 -8.03
N TYR A 427 14.38 19.26 -8.34
CA TYR A 427 14.02 18.49 -9.50
C TYR A 427 14.36 17.03 -9.27
N VAL A 428 13.35 16.21 -9.01
CA VAL A 428 13.47 14.75 -9.04
C VAL A 428 12.50 14.22 -10.08
N MET A 429 13.01 13.53 -11.09
CA MET A 429 12.24 13.08 -12.25
C MET A 429 12.39 11.58 -12.46
N SER A 430 11.28 10.94 -12.77
CA SER A 430 11.22 9.57 -13.27
C SER A 430 10.31 9.53 -14.49
N SER A 431 10.81 9.00 -15.61
CA SER A 431 10.01 8.79 -16.81
C SER A 431 10.17 7.37 -17.34
N SER A 432 9.17 6.89 -18.08
CA SER A 432 9.13 5.54 -18.64
C SER A 432 8.39 5.55 -19.96
N VAL A 433 8.96 4.92 -20.98
CA VAL A 433 8.31 4.65 -22.26
C VAL A 433 8.40 3.16 -22.53
N ALA A 434 7.29 2.54 -22.94
CA ALA A 434 7.30 1.12 -23.22
C ALA A 434 6.37 0.74 -24.37
N GLY A 435 6.75 -0.31 -25.10
CA GLY A 435 5.89 -1.06 -25.98
C GLY A 435 5.65 -2.47 -25.41
N PHE A 436 4.44 -2.96 -25.51
CA PHE A 436 4.09 -4.29 -24.98
C PHE A 436 3.07 -5.01 -25.85
N GLY A 437 3.05 -6.33 -25.74
CA GLY A 437 2.06 -7.16 -26.40
C GLY A 437 1.91 -8.51 -25.71
N GLN A 438 0.75 -9.11 -25.88
CA GLN A 438 0.44 -10.46 -25.41
C GLN A 438 -0.51 -11.12 -26.38
N VAL A 439 -0.26 -12.41 -26.64
CA VAL A 439 -1.14 -13.27 -27.41
C VAL A 439 -1.47 -14.51 -26.62
N THR A 440 -2.72 -14.95 -26.68
CA THR A 440 -3.18 -16.25 -26.20
C THR A 440 -3.69 -17.03 -27.38
N TYR A 441 -3.10 -18.20 -27.61
CA TYR A 441 -3.51 -19.17 -28.62
C TYR A 441 -4.25 -20.32 -27.97
N SER A 442 -5.44 -20.61 -28.44
CA SER A 442 -6.32 -21.66 -27.94
C SER A 442 -6.47 -22.74 -29.02
N PRO A 443 -5.54 -23.73 -29.10
CA PRO A 443 -5.64 -24.82 -30.09
C PRO A 443 -6.84 -25.70 -29.87
N THR A 444 -7.37 -25.74 -28.68
CA THR A 444 -8.63 -26.38 -28.31
C THR A 444 -9.40 -25.50 -27.31
N GLU A 445 -10.67 -25.79 -27.06
CA GLU A 445 -11.47 -25.11 -26.02
C GLU A 445 -10.92 -25.31 -24.60
N LYS A 446 -10.05 -26.32 -24.41
CA LYS A 446 -9.49 -26.65 -23.09
C LYS A 446 -8.08 -26.15 -22.87
N LEU A 447 -7.28 -26.03 -23.93
CA LEU A 447 -5.87 -25.67 -23.84
C LEU A 447 -5.66 -24.25 -24.35
N HIS A 448 -5.01 -23.44 -23.52
CA HIS A 448 -4.64 -22.07 -23.86
C HIS A 448 -3.16 -21.85 -23.58
N ILE A 449 -2.46 -21.27 -24.53
CA ILE A 449 -1.04 -20.95 -24.45
C ILE A 449 -0.90 -19.45 -24.60
N THR A 450 -0.33 -18.80 -23.58
CA THR A 450 -0.16 -17.34 -23.53
C THR A 450 1.33 -17.01 -23.61
N ALA A 451 1.68 -16.06 -24.49
CA ALA A 451 3.00 -15.45 -24.56
C ALA A 451 2.86 -13.93 -24.58
N GLY A 452 3.71 -13.25 -23.87
CA GLY A 452 3.74 -11.79 -23.84
C GLY A 452 5.13 -11.24 -23.61
N ALA A 453 5.37 -10.04 -24.12
CA ALA A 453 6.62 -9.32 -23.96
C ALA A 453 6.37 -7.81 -23.80
N ARG A 454 7.30 -7.16 -23.12
CA ARG A 454 7.36 -5.70 -22.96
C ARG A 454 8.80 -5.25 -22.99
N TYR A 455 9.07 -4.18 -23.72
CA TYR A 455 10.34 -3.49 -23.67
C TYR A 455 10.11 -2.10 -23.07
N THR A 456 10.89 -1.75 -22.06
CA THR A 456 10.73 -0.50 -21.31
C THR A 456 12.06 0.24 -21.26
N LYS A 457 12.00 1.55 -21.50
CA LYS A 457 13.10 2.50 -21.29
C LYS A 457 12.70 3.45 -20.19
N ASP A 458 13.46 3.44 -19.08
CA ASP A 458 13.30 4.32 -17.94
C ASP A 458 14.41 5.36 -17.88
N GLU A 459 14.08 6.59 -17.49
CA GLU A 459 15.06 7.61 -17.15
C GLU A 459 14.75 8.16 -15.75
N LYS A 460 15.78 8.27 -14.92
CA LYS A 460 15.72 8.96 -13.63
C LYS A 460 16.74 10.08 -13.58
N ALA A 461 16.35 11.23 -13.05
CA ALA A 461 17.22 12.39 -12.88
C ALA A 461 16.92 13.11 -11.57
N ARG A 462 17.92 13.79 -11.05
CA ARG A 462 17.80 14.64 -9.86
C ARG A 462 18.74 15.82 -9.94
N THR A 463 18.29 16.96 -9.42
CA THR A 463 19.11 18.14 -9.12
C THR A 463 18.66 18.70 -7.78
N GLY A 464 19.60 18.82 -6.84
CA GLY A 464 19.35 19.32 -5.50
C GLY A 464 20.63 19.37 -4.68
N ALA A 465 20.48 19.43 -3.38
CA ALA A 465 21.61 19.45 -2.45
C ALA A 465 21.26 18.73 -1.13
N THR A 466 22.29 18.27 -0.44
CA THR A 466 22.29 18.01 1.00
C THR A 466 23.01 19.17 1.65
N VAL A 467 22.39 19.76 2.67
CA VAL A 467 22.95 20.89 3.42
C VAL A 467 23.13 20.45 4.86
N THR A 468 24.35 20.54 5.36
CA THR A 468 24.68 20.21 6.75
C THR A 468 25.21 21.44 7.43
N CYS A 469 24.77 21.69 8.63
CA CYS A 469 25.20 22.82 9.44
C CYS A 469 26.16 22.40 10.54
N ALA A 470 27.13 23.26 10.84
CA ALA A 470 27.99 23.07 11.99
C ALA A 470 27.23 23.38 13.29
N TYR A 471 27.32 22.49 14.26
CA TYR A 471 26.58 22.55 15.55
C TYR A 471 26.88 23.79 16.41
N THR A 472 27.88 24.56 16.08
CA THR A 472 28.41 25.66 16.92
C THR A 472 27.94 27.04 16.50
N SER A 473 27.24 27.17 15.41
CA SER A 473 26.73 28.46 14.90
C SER A 473 25.32 28.30 14.39
N ALA A 474 24.48 29.32 14.52
CA ALA A 474 23.23 29.36 13.80
C ALA A 474 23.53 29.09 12.32
N CYS A 475 22.89 28.08 11.74
CA CYS A 475 23.03 27.74 10.33
C CYS A 475 22.64 28.96 9.50
N ASN A 476 23.60 29.59 8.94
CA ASN A 476 23.43 30.68 7.98
C ASN A 476 24.19 30.32 6.71
N THR A 477 23.94 31.04 5.66
CA THR A 477 24.52 30.81 4.34
C THR A 477 26.04 30.84 4.27
N THR A 478 26.74 31.25 5.33
CA THR A 478 28.18 31.34 5.41
C THR A 478 28.87 30.18 6.13
N GLY A 479 28.12 29.33 6.83
CA GLY A 479 28.63 28.18 7.58
C GLY A 479 28.16 26.82 7.09
N ASP A 480 27.27 26.78 6.10
CA ASP A 480 26.67 25.54 5.61
C ASP A 480 27.62 24.75 4.72
N VAL A 481 27.72 23.45 4.96
CA VAL A 481 28.35 22.51 4.03
C VAL A 481 27.28 22.06 3.04
N ILE A 482 27.41 22.47 1.80
CA ILE A 482 26.50 22.13 0.72
C ILE A 482 27.13 21.05 -0.15
N THR A 483 26.51 19.87 -0.17
CA THR A 483 26.89 18.75 -1.04
C THR A 483 25.88 18.64 -2.18
N PRO A 484 26.32 18.79 -3.44
CA PRO A 484 25.40 18.67 -4.59
C PRO A 484 24.82 17.26 -4.66
N ASN A 485 23.53 17.17 -5.00
CA ASN A 485 22.81 15.95 -5.34
C ASN A 485 22.41 16.01 -6.81
N ILE A 486 23.29 15.52 -7.69
CA ILE A 486 23.07 15.54 -9.15
C ILE A 486 23.23 14.14 -9.70
N ALA A 487 22.21 13.63 -10.33
CA ALA A 487 22.23 12.31 -10.96
C ALA A 487 21.32 12.28 -12.19
N LYS A 488 21.74 11.55 -13.22
CA LYS A 488 20.91 11.22 -14.38
C LYS A 488 21.35 9.89 -14.95
N ARG A 489 20.39 8.95 -15.08
CA ARG A 489 20.67 7.61 -15.63
C ARG A 489 19.47 7.06 -16.39
N GLN A 490 19.77 6.32 -17.46
CA GLN A 490 18.79 5.54 -18.21
C GLN A 490 18.98 4.05 -17.95
N TYR A 491 17.88 3.32 -17.94
CA TYR A 491 17.83 1.87 -17.78
C TYR A 491 16.86 1.30 -18.82
N GLU A 492 17.23 0.16 -19.38
CA GLU A 492 16.40 -0.53 -20.36
C GLU A 492 16.19 -1.98 -19.92
N LYS A 493 14.94 -2.45 -20.01
CA LYS A 493 14.60 -3.82 -19.62
C LYS A 493 13.52 -4.41 -20.52
N ALA A 494 13.77 -5.65 -20.92
CA ALA A 494 12.75 -6.52 -21.49
C ALA A 494 12.18 -7.40 -20.37
N THR A 495 10.86 -7.51 -20.33
CA THR A 495 10.14 -8.48 -19.49
C THR A 495 9.24 -9.32 -20.36
N TRP A 496 9.03 -10.57 -19.95
CA TRP A 496 8.24 -11.51 -20.72
C TRP A 496 7.48 -12.48 -19.81
N LYS A 497 6.46 -13.09 -20.38
CA LYS A 497 5.66 -14.13 -19.74
C LYS A 497 5.35 -15.22 -20.76
N VAL A 498 5.45 -16.48 -20.33
CA VAL A 498 4.89 -17.63 -21.02
C VAL A 498 4.03 -18.38 -20.03
N GLY A 499 2.85 -18.79 -20.44
CA GLY A 499 1.92 -19.52 -19.59
C GLY A 499 1.13 -20.54 -20.40
N VAL A 500 0.72 -21.58 -19.72
CA VAL A 500 -0.22 -22.56 -20.24
C VAL A 500 -1.32 -22.77 -19.21
N ASP A 501 -2.54 -22.83 -19.66
CA ASP A 501 -3.67 -23.24 -18.83
C ASP A 501 -4.50 -24.31 -19.54
N TYR A 502 -5.01 -25.23 -18.74
CA TYR A 502 -5.78 -26.37 -19.21
C TYR A 502 -7.06 -26.55 -18.38
N ASN A 503 -8.19 -26.43 -19.04
CA ASN A 503 -9.50 -26.70 -18.46
C ASN A 503 -9.74 -28.22 -18.44
N LEU A 504 -9.51 -28.88 -17.29
CA LEU A 504 -9.85 -30.31 -17.12
C LEU A 504 -11.32 -30.54 -17.41
N ASN A 505 -12.17 -29.66 -16.88
CA ASN A 505 -13.61 -29.58 -17.10
C ASN A 505 -14.08 -28.14 -16.87
N ALA A 506 -15.40 -27.87 -16.96
CA ALA A 506 -15.96 -26.56 -16.76
C ALA A 506 -15.67 -25.95 -15.38
N ALA A 507 -15.44 -26.80 -14.38
CA ALA A 507 -15.26 -26.39 -12.98
C ALA A 507 -13.79 -26.35 -12.52
N THR A 508 -12.83 -26.93 -13.29
CA THR A 508 -11.45 -27.10 -12.84
C THR A 508 -10.48 -26.68 -13.93
N MET A 509 -9.60 -25.73 -13.61
CA MET A 509 -8.52 -25.25 -14.46
C MET A 509 -7.18 -25.47 -13.75
N LEU A 510 -6.19 -26.02 -14.48
CA LEU A 510 -4.79 -26.06 -14.10
C LEU A 510 -4.03 -24.99 -14.87
N PHE A 511 -3.01 -24.40 -14.28
CA PHE A 511 -2.16 -23.44 -14.97
C PHE A 511 -0.70 -23.56 -14.56
N GLY A 512 0.19 -23.17 -15.46
CA GLY A 512 1.61 -23.00 -15.20
C GLY A 512 2.12 -21.75 -15.91
N THR A 513 2.98 -20.98 -15.25
CA THR A 513 3.53 -19.74 -15.81
C THR A 513 5.00 -19.57 -15.46
N ILE A 514 5.75 -19.02 -16.42
CA ILE A 514 7.07 -18.44 -16.20
C ILE A 514 6.95 -16.97 -16.55
N SER A 515 7.30 -16.09 -15.64
CA SER A 515 7.17 -14.66 -15.84
C SER A 515 8.33 -13.88 -15.23
N THR A 516 8.63 -12.73 -15.79
CA THR A 516 9.69 -11.85 -15.34
C THR A 516 9.13 -10.51 -14.88
N GLY A 517 9.78 -9.91 -13.90
CA GLY A 517 9.53 -8.57 -13.43
C GLY A 517 10.82 -7.82 -13.14
N TYR A 518 10.73 -6.51 -13.06
CA TYR A 518 11.85 -5.69 -12.65
C TYR A 518 11.39 -4.46 -11.87
N LYS A 519 12.30 -3.95 -11.08
CA LYS A 519 12.24 -2.63 -10.44
C LYS A 519 13.36 -1.78 -11.02
N ALA A 520 13.06 -0.55 -11.43
CA ALA A 520 14.05 0.31 -12.09
C ALA A 520 15.24 0.58 -11.18
N GLY A 521 16.41 0.79 -11.77
CA GLY A 521 17.57 1.28 -11.05
C GLY A 521 17.35 2.72 -10.55
N GLY A 522 18.30 3.25 -9.83
CA GLY A 522 18.21 4.59 -9.28
C GLY A 522 19.58 5.14 -8.87
N PHE A 523 19.55 6.08 -7.94
CA PHE A 523 20.75 6.76 -7.45
C PHE A 523 20.68 7.01 -5.95
N ASN A 524 21.85 7.04 -5.33
CA ASN A 524 22.08 7.46 -3.94
C ASN A 524 22.28 8.98 -3.86
N ASP A 525 22.42 9.52 -2.64
CA ASP A 525 22.69 10.92 -2.43
C ASP A 525 24.14 11.25 -2.83
N GLY A 526 24.34 12.47 -3.33
CA GLY A 526 25.62 12.94 -3.87
C GLY A 526 25.59 13.09 -5.39
N CYS A 527 26.78 13.17 -5.98
CA CYS A 527 26.96 13.30 -7.44
C CYS A 527 28.25 12.64 -7.92
N GLU A 528 28.28 12.28 -9.19
CA GLU A 528 29.41 11.59 -9.81
C GLU A 528 30.62 12.51 -9.96
N ALA A 529 31.79 12.00 -9.64
CA ALA A 529 33.07 12.73 -9.74
C ALA A 529 33.26 13.36 -11.13
N GLY A 530 33.60 14.63 -11.14
CA GLY A 530 33.84 15.39 -12.37
C GLY A 530 32.58 15.98 -13.06
N THR A 531 31.36 15.74 -12.53
CA THR A 531 30.14 16.29 -13.11
C THR A 531 29.88 17.75 -12.71
N ALA A 532 30.26 18.14 -11.50
CA ALA A 532 30.20 19.52 -11.00
C ALA A 532 31.19 19.71 -9.82
N ALA A 533 31.39 20.95 -9.41
CA ALA A 533 32.21 21.26 -8.24
C ALA A 533 31.59 20.59 -6.98
N GLY A 534 32.42 19.92 -6.17
CA GLY A 534 31.99 19.19 -4.98
C GLY A 534 31.48 17.77 -5.25
N CYS A 535 31.43 17.32 -6.50
CA CYS A 535 31.07 15.95 -6.87
C CYS A 535 32.27 15.01 -6.77
N THR A 536 32.19 14.00 -5.94
CA THR A 536 33.32 13.13 -5.60
C THR A 536 33.02 11.63 -5.67
N LEU A 537 31.74 11.22 -5.87
CA LEU A 537 31.37 9.82 -5.83
C LEU A 537 31.72 9.08 -7.12
N PRO A 538 32.24 7.85 -7.04
CA PRO A 538 32.32 7.00 -8.21
C PRO A 538 30.91 6.59 -8.67
N ALA A 539 30.72 6.39 -9.96
CA ALA A 539 29.46 5.99 -10.56
C ALA A 539 28.87 4.69 -9.92
N SER A 540 29.73 3.77 -9.50
CA SER A 540 29.33 2.50 -8.86
C SER A 540 28.72 2.70 -7.46
N THR A 541 29.04 3.78 -6.78
CA THR A 541 28.44 4.14 -5.48
C THR A 541 27.16 4.97 -5.66
N LEU A 542 27.17 5.88 -6.65
CA LEU A 542 26.05 6.75 -6.90
C LEU A 542 24.84 5.98 -7.50
N TYR A 543 25.08 5.11 -8.48
CA TYR A 543 24.00 4.44 -9.22
C TYR A 543 23.86 2.97 -8.82
N TYR A 544 22.65 2.57 -8.46
CA TYR A 544 22.30 1.16 -8.28
C TYR A 544 21.53 0.61 -9.48
N GLN A 545 21.74 -0.68 -9.75
CA GLN A 545 21.20 -1.37 -10.93
C GLN A 545 19.73 -1.78 -10.74
N PRO A 546 19.00 -2.00 -11.84
CA PRO A 546 17.68 -2.61 -11.79
C PRO A 546 17.71 -3.97 -11.09
N GLU A 547 16.75 -4.17 -10.19
CA GLU A 547 16.44 -5.47 -9.61
C GLU A 547 15.61 -6.27 -10.61
N THR A 548 15.87 -7.56 -10.75
CA THR A 548 15.13 -8.45 -11.64
C THR A 548 14.67 -9.70 -10.93
N LEU A 549 13.52 -10.20 -11.34
CA LEU A 549 12.90 -11.42 -10.82
C LEU A 549 12.47 -12.32 -11.96
N THR A 550 12.76 -13.60 -11.84
CA THR A 550 12.14 -14.67 -12.63
C THR A 550 11.32 -15.56 -11.71
N ALA A 551 10.05 -15.73 -12.04
CA ALA A 551 9.09 -16.53 -11.28
C ALA A 551 8.63 -17.73 -12.09
N TYR A 552 8.57 -18.87 -11.43
CA TYR A 552 7.96 -20.12 -11.87
C TYR A 552 6.76 -20.38 -10.98
N GLU A 553 5.59 -20.57 -11.55
CA GLU A 553 4.37 -20.81 -10.78
C GLU A 553 3.53 -21.88 -11.45
N VAL A 554 2.98 -22.79 -10.64
CA VAL A 554 1.94 -23.75 -11.05
C VAL A 554 0.78 -23.64 -10.11
N GLY A 555 -0.43 -23.86 -10.61
CA GLY A 555 -1.62 -23.74 -9.77
C GLY A 555 -2.84 -24.42 -10.33
N ALA A 556 -3.86 -24.44 -9.50
CA ALA A 556 -5.18 -24.99 -9.82
C ALA A 556 -6.28 -24.09 -9.29
N LYS A 557 -7.36 -23.95 -10.04
CA LYS A 557 -8.60 -23.30 -9.61
C LYS A 557 -9.75 -24.26 -9.84
N ALA A 558 -10.51 -24.52 -8.79
CA ALA A 558 -11.58 -25.51 -8.84
C ALA A 558 -12.86 -25.04 -8.14
N ARG A 559 -13.99 -25.48 -8.67
CA ARG A 559 -15.31 -25.40 -8.06
C ARG A 559 -15.83 -26.81 -7.93
N LEU A 560 -15.97 -27.29 -6.72
CA LEU A 560 -16.29 -28.67 -6.40
C LEU A 560 -17.62 -28.75 -5.65
N PHE A 561 -18.21 -29.94 -5.62
CA PHE A 561 -19.44 -30.21 -4.87
C PHE A 561 -20.58 -29.27 -5.26
N ASP A 562 -20.93 -29.19 -6.55
CA ASP A 562 -21.96 -28.29 -7.09
C ASP A 562 -21.75 -26.82 -6.68
N ASN A 563 -20.54 -26.31 -6.87
CA ASN A 563 -20.10 -24.96 -6.52
C ASN A 563 -20.08 -24.64 -5.00
N LYS A 564 -20.27 -25.62 -4.12
CA LYS A 564 -20.20 -25.41 -2.66
C LYS A 564 -18.79 -25.10 -2.19
N LEU A 565 -17.76 -25.69 -2.82
CA LEU A 565 -16.35 -25.44 -2.52
C LEU A 565 -15.65 -24.76 -3.68
N ARG A 566 -15.11 -23.58 -3.44
CA ARG A 566 -14.17 -22.91 -4.34
C ARG A 566 -12.77 -23.07 -3.76
N LEU A 567 -11.83 -23.51 -4.59
CA LEU A 567 -10.45 -23.73 -4.23
C LEU A 567 -9.54 -23.03 -5.23
N ASN A 568 -8.60 -22.23 -4.73
CA ASN A 568 -7.45 -21.71 -5.45
C ASN A 568 -6.19 -22.22 -4.78
N PHE A 569 -5.28 -22.80 -5.55
CA PHE A 569 -4.00 -23.31 -5.10
C PHE A 569 -2.90 -22.81 -6.00
N SER A 570 -1.75 -22.42 -5.45
CA SER A 570 -0.52 -22.16 -6.21
C SER A 570 0.72 -22.57 -5.43
N ALA A 571 1.72 -23.08 -6.17
CA ALA A 571 3.08 -23.27 -5.70
C ALA A 571 4.02 -22.47 -6.61
N PHE A 572 5.02 -21.81 -6.01
CA PHE A 572 5.88 -20.90 -6.74
C PHE A 572 7.33 -20.94 -6.26
N HIS A 573 8.23 -20.64 -7.20
CA HIS A 573 9.65 -20.45 -6.97
C HIS A 573 10.12 -19.16 -7.66
N TYR A 574 10.81 -18.29 -6.91
CA TYR A 574 11.33 -17.02 -7.40
C TYR A 574 12.84 -16.94 -7.27
N ASN A 575 13.48 -16.51 -8.35
CA ASN A 575 14.89 -16.16 -8.38
C ASN A 575 15.04 -14.64 -8.54
N TYR A 576 15.59 -14.00 -7.53
CA TYR A 576 15.95 -12.58 -7.53
C TYR A 576 17.41 -12.40 -7.87
N ASN A 577 17.68 -11.39 -8.70
CA ASN A 577 19.03 -10.90 -8.97
C ASN A 577 19.06 -9.38 -8.70
N ASN A 578 20.17 -8.91 -8.14
CA ASN A 578 20.37 -7.49 -7.82
C ASN A 578 19.27 -6.91 -6.92
N LEU A 579 18.79 -7.66 -5.94
CA LEU A 579 17.77 -7.20 -4.99
C LEU A 579 18.19 -5.85 -4.40
N GLN A 580 17.34 -4.85 -4.52
CA GLN A 580 17.60 -3.50 -4.02
C GLN A 580 17.24 -3.41 -2.55
N LEU A 581 18.23 -3.12 -1.73
CA LEU A 581 18.11 -3.06 -0.29
C LEU A 581 18.57 -1.70 0.20
N THR A 582 17.71 -1.04 0.95
CA THR A 582 17.98 0.28 1.51
C THR A 582 18.45 0.15 2.94
N GLN A 583 19.59 0.76 3.23
CA GLN A 583 20.24 0.77 4.54
C GLN A 583 20.38 2.19 5.05
N VAL A 584 20.39 2.35 6.37
CA VAL A 584 20.79 3.58 7.03
C VAL A 584 22.06 3.29 7.83
N GLY A 585 23.10 4.05 7.61
CA GLY A 585 24.37 3.83 8.26
C GLY A 585 25.39 4.92 7.94
N PRO A 586 26.62 4.81 8.47
CA PRO A 586 27.70 5.79 8.28
C PRO A 586 28.33 5.68 6.88
N PHE A 587 27.50 5.70 5.84
CA PHE A 587 27.92 5.50 4.44
C PHE A 587 28.24 6.79 3.71
N CYS A 588 27.90 7.94 4.29
CA CYS A 588 28.17 9.24 3.69
C CYS A 588 29.56 9.78 4.06
N ALA A 589 30.01 10.82 3.34
CA ALA A 589 31.29 11.45 3.57
C ALA A 589 31.49 11.84 5.05
N GLY A 590 32.65 11.57 5.59
CA GLY A 590 32.96 11.83 6.99
C GLY A 590 32.31 10.87 8.00
N GLY A 591 31.76 9.72 7.55
CA GLY A 591 31.11 8.73 8.43
C GLY A 591 29.75 9.18 8.95
N THR A 592 29.11 10.15 8.29
CA THR A 592 27.78 10.62 8.65
C THR A 592 26.68 9.61 8.26
N GLN A 593 25.64 9.52 9.09
CA GLN A 593 24.50 8.66 8.86
C GLN A 593 23.73 9.11 7.61
N CYS A 594 23.53 8.20 6.68
CA CYS A 594 22.71 8.46 5.49
C CYS A 594 21.96 7.19 5.02
N THR A 595 21.03 7.40 4.13
CA THR A 595 20.28 6.32 3.49
C THR A 595 20.95 5.95 2.16
N GLN A 596 21.39 4.71 2.04
CA GLN A 596 22.00 4.17 0.84
C GLN A 596 21.22 2.94 0.36
N THR A 597 20.92 2.90 -0.93
CA THR A 597 20.38 1.72 -1.61
C THR A 597 21.53 1.00 -2.32
N THR A 598 21.64 -0.29 -2.07
CA THR A 598 22.61 -1.18 -2.71
C THR A 598 21.93 -2.37 -3.36
N ASN A 599 22.60 -2.99 -4.33
CA ASN A 599 22.15 -4.24 -4.90
C ASN A 599 22.70 -5.41 -4.07
N ALA A 600 21.85 -6.13 -3.35
CA ALA A 600 22.21 -7.42 -2.78
C ALA A 600 22.44 -8.44 -3.91
N ALA A 601 23.23 -9.48 -3.65
CA ALA A 601 23.60 -10.42 -4.70
C ALA A 601 22.37 -11.15 -5.28
N SER A 602 21.61 -11.84 -4.44
CA SER A 602 20.44 -12.62 -4.85
C SER A 602 19.51 -12.89 -3.68
N ALA A 603 18.28 -13.32 -3.99
CA ALA A 603 17.36 -13.93 -3.03
C ALA A 603 16.52 -15.01 -3.70
N LYS A 604 16.04 -15.97 -2.92
CA LYS A 604 15.11 -17.01 -3.36
C LYS A 604 13.85 -16.96 -2.52
N VAL A 605 12.73 -17.22 -3.16
CA VAL A 605 11.43 -17.28 -2.49
C VAL A 605 10.69 -18.51 -2.98
N ASP A 606 10.42 -19.43 -2.08
CA ASP A 606 9.65 -20.64 -2.31
C ASP A 606 8.37 -20.60 -1.48
N GLY A 607 7.25 -21.05 -2.04
CA GLY A 607 6.03 -21.06 -1.25
C GLY A 607 4.86 -21.79 -1.88
N ILE A 608 3.87 -22.01 -1.01
CA ILE A 608 2.58 -22.61 -1.33
C ILE A 608 1.49 -21.72 -0.76
N GLU A 609 0.47 -21.47 -1.55
CA GLU A 609 -0.73 -20.73 -1.15
C GLU A 609 -1.98 -21.53 -1.47
N ALA A 610 -2.94 -21.52 -0.56
CA ALA A 610 -4.25 -22.11 -0.75
C ALA A 610 -5.34 -21.18 -0.23
N GLU A 611 -6.40 -21.00 -1.02
CA GLU A 611 -7.60 -20.27 -0.64
C GLU A 611 -8.80 -21.19 -0.88
N ALA A 612 -9.61 -21.40 0.17
CA ALA A 612 -10.83 -22.20 0.10
C ALA A 612 -12.00 -21.40 0.63
N ALA A 613 -13.12 -21.44 -0.08
CA ALA A 613 -14.40 -20.91 0.38
C ALA A 613 -15.44 -22.02 0.26
N TYR A 614 -15.94 -22.50 1.39
CA TYR A 614 -16.80 -23.68 1.48
C TYR A 614 -18.14 -23.37 2.15
N ASN A 615 -19.22 -23.57 1.42
CA ASN A 615 -20.57 -23.53 1.97
C ASN A 615 -20.85 -24.83 2.74
N ILE A 616 -20.35 -24.91 3.98
CA ILE A 616 -20.33 -26.13 4.80
C ILE A 616 -21.74 -26.56 5.24
N VAL A 617 -22.62 -25.59 5.48
CA VAL A 617 -24.04 -25.80 5.82
C VAL A 617 -24.89 -24.80 5.09
N LYS A 618 -26.21 -24.99 5.08
CA LYS A 618 -27.15 -24.01 4.55
C LYS A 618 -26.92 -22.67 5.24
N ASN A 619 -26.69 -21.60 4.45
CA ASN A 619 -26.43 -20.25 4.93
C ASN A 619 -25.12 -20.09 5.75
N GLY A 620 -24.26 -21.09 5.82
CA GLY A 620 -22.98 -21.05 6.54
C GLY A 620 -21.79 -21.24 5.59
N LYS A 621 -20.86 -20.28 5.60
CA LYS A 621 -19.67 -20.24 4.75
C LYS A 621 -18.40 -20.25 5.60
N LEU A 622 -17.50 -21.18 5.31
CA LEU A 622 -16.16 -21.26 5.86
C LEU A 622 -15.16 -20.72 4.80
N ASP A 623 -14.34 -19.76 5.17
CA ASP A 623 -13.24 -19.25 4.36
C ASP A 623 -11.92 -19.62 5.04
N VAL A 624 -10.99 -20.22 4.28
CA VAL A 624 -9.65 -20.60 4.77
C VAL A 624 -8.62 -20.06 3.79
N GLN A 625 -7.60 -19.41 4.31
CA GLN A 625 -6.45 -18.93 3.53
C GLN A 625 -5.18 -19.37 4.23
N LEU A 626 -4.33 -20.09 3.51
CA LEU A 626 -3.05 -20.59 3.99
C LEU A 626 -1.92 -20.07 3.09
N SER A 627 -0.84 -19.65 3.71
CA SER A 627 0.44 -19.42 3.03
C SER A 627 1.56 -20.07 3.83
N LEU A 628 2.36 -20.85 3.12
CA LEU A 628 3.65 -21.37 3.58
C LEU A 628 4.74 -20.73 2.73
N LEU A 629 5.72 -20.07 3.36
CA LEU A 629 6.70 -19.23 2.67
C LEU A 629 8.10 -19.47 3.22
N ASP A 630 9.07 -19.71 2.35
CA ASP A 630 10.48 -19.66 2.65
C ASP A 630 11.19 -18.65 1.71
N ALA A 631 11.50 -17.48 2.26
CA ALA A 631 12.09 -16.35 1.54
C ALA A 631 13.42 -15.98 2.19
N ARG A 632 14.53 -16.15 1.45
CA ARG A 632 15.90 -16.03 1.99
C ARG A 632 16.83 -15.25 1.08
N TYR A 633 17.75 -14.53 1.72
CA TYR A 633 18.90 -13.96 1.02
C TYR A 633 19.82 -15.08 0.52
N GLY A 634 20.40 -14.88 -0.67
CA GLY A 634 21.61 -15.57 -1.10
C GLY A 634 22.84 -15.00 -0.37
N THR A 635 24.02 -15.13 -0.97
CA THR A 635 25.23 -14.50 -0.41
C THR A 635 25.10 -12.98 -0.42
N PHE A 636 25.13 -12.38 0.75
CA PHE A 636 24.96 -10.94 0.90
C PHE A 636 25.79 -10.39 2.05
N TYR A 637 26.66 -9.43 1.74
CA TYR A 637 27.47 -8.67 2.69
C TYR A 637 26.97 -7.23 2.71
N PRO A 638 26.21 -6.79 3.71
CA PRO A 638 25.60 -5.45 3.74
C PRO A 638 26.61 -4.31 3.61
N ASN A 639 27.79 -4.47 4.19
CA ASN A 639 28.91 -3.55 4.05
C ASN A 639 30.23 -4.33 4.13
N ALA A 640 30.64 -4.92 3.01
CA ALA A 640 31.85 -5.74 2.96
C ALA A 640 33.15 -4.96 3.26
N ALA A 641 33.17 -3.65 3.00
CA ALA A 641 34.34 -2.82 3.28
C ALA A 641 34.58 -2.62 4.77
N THR A 642 33.51 -2.43 5.54
CA THR A 642 33.61 -2.18 7.00
C THR A 642 33.43 -3.47 7.81
N TYR A 643 32.62 -4.40 7.32
CA TYR A 643 32.25 -5.65 8.01
C TYR A 643 32.37 -6.86 7.07
N PRO A 644 33.58 -7.25 6.68
CA PRO A 644 33.81 -8.30 5.68
C PRO A 644 33.33 -9.69 6.11
N THR A 645 33.11 -9.91 7.41
CA THR A 645 32.64 -11.18 7.96
C THR A 645 31.13 -11.24 8.14
N LEU A 646 30.40 -10.13 7.99
CA LEU A 646 28.94 -10.11 8.14
C LEU A 646 28.26 -10.60 6.85
N ASN A 647 28.01 -11.88 6.77
CA ASN A 647 27.28 -12.49 5.68
C ASN A 647 25.84 -12.83 6.11
N LEU A 648 24.86 -12.29 5.43
CA LEU A 648 23.44 -12.55 5.67
C LEU A 648 22.87 -13.71 4.84
N ALA A 649 23.71 -14.52 4.20
CA ALA A 649 23.29 -15.70 3.45
C ALA A 649 22.36 -16.60 4.27
N ASN A 650 21.31 -17.11 3.62
CA ASN A 650 20.29 -17.98 4.21
C ASN A 650 19.46 -17.36 5.32
N THR A 651 19.63 -16.08 5.64
CA THR A 651 18.73 -15.40 6.56
C THR A 651 17.42 -15.03 5.86
N ARG A 652 16.31 -14.99 6.60
CA ARG A 652 15.00 -14.66 6.06
C ARG A 652 14.93 -13.22 5.59
N LEU A 653 14.23 -12.99 4.48
CA LEU A 653 13.84 -11.66 4.04
C LEU A 653 12.95 -10.98 5.09
N ASP A 654 12.92 -9.66 5.06
CA ASP A 654 12.03 -8.88 5.92
C ASP A 654 10.56 -9.17 5.58
N ARG A 655 9.69 -9.11 6.61
CA ARG A 655 8.25 -9.26 6.45
C ARG A 655 7.83 -10.54 5.72
N SER A 656 8.56 -11.63 5.96
CA SER A 656 8.33 -12.95 5.36
C SER A 656 8.01 -14.01 6.42
N PRO A 657 6.83 -13.98 7.05
CA PRO A 657 6.42 -15.04 7.96
C PRO A 657 6.38 -16.37 7.22
N THR A 658 6.89 -17.44 7.85
CA THR A 658 6.89 -18.77 7.25
C THR A 658 5.50 -19.36 7.10
N THR A 659 4.58 -18.95 7.96
CA THR A 659 3.20 -19.45 7.96
C THR A 659 2.25 -18.31 8.25
N THR A 660 1.25 -18.13 7.40
CA THR A 660 0.06 -17.36 7.72
C THR A 660 -1.17 -18.22 7.47
N LEU A 661 -2.10 -18.20 8.41
CA LEU A 661 -3.37 -18.92 8.32
C LEU A 661 -4.50 -17.97 8.73
N THR A 662 -5.47 -17.79 7.84
CA THR A 662 -6.71 -17.07 8.16
C THR A 662 -7.87 -18.04 8.05
N VAL A 663 -8.69 -18.10 9.07
CA VAL A 663 -9.93 -18.89 9.10
C VAL A 663 -11.08 -17.94 9.42
N GLY A 664 -12.09 -17.95 8.58
CA GLY A 664 -13.30 -17.16 8.74
C GLY A 664 -14.55 -18.02 8.64
N TYR A 665 -15.54 -17.74 9.47
CA TYR A 665 -16.87 -18.33 9.35
C TYR A 665 -17.93 -17.25 9.34
N THR A 666 -18.85 -17.35 8.41
CA THR A 666 -19.99 -16.43 8.29
C THR A 666 -21.28 -17.23 8.23
N HIS A 667 -22.26 -16.86 9.05
CA HIS A 667 -23.57 -17.49 9.06
C HIS A 667 -24.67 -16.44 8.83
N THR A 668 -25.58 -16.75 7.94
CA THR A 668 -26.74 -15.92 7.63
C THR A 668 -28.01 -16.55 8.20
N VAL A 669 -28.71 -15.83 9.05
CA VAL A 669 -29.98 -16.24 9.64
C VAL A 669 -31.10 -15.44 8.98
N PRO A 670 -31.90 -16.04 8.09
CA PRO A 670 -33.09 -15.38 7.55
C PRO A 670 -34.13 -15.15 8.66
N LEU A 671 -34.77 -13.99 8.65
CA LEU A 671 -35.82 -13.63 9.60
C LEU A 671 -37.21 -13.75 8.98
N ALA A 672 -38.21 -13.97 9.82
CA ALA A 672 -39.59 -14.13 9.39
C ALA A 672 -40.17 -12.88 8.67
N ASN A 673 -39.63 -11.70 8.97
CA ASN A 673 -40.01 -10.45 8.33
C ASN A 673 -39.37 -10.22 6.93
N GLY A 674 -38.57 -11.19 6.42
CA GLY A 674 -37.83 -11.07 5.17
C GLY A 674 -36.48 -10.37 5.28
N GLY A 675 -36.07 -9.93 6.48
CA GLY A 675 -34.72 -9.48 6.77
C GLY A 675 -33.76 -10.62 7.07
N GLU A 676 -32.50 -10.31 7.35
CA GLU A 676 -31.49 -11.33 7.70
C GLU A 676 -30.50 -10.79 8.74
N ILE A 677 -29.96 -11.68 9.58
CA ILE A 677 -28.81 -11.42 10.44
C ILE A 677 -27.62 -12.18 9.87
N ILE A 678 -26.50 -11.50 9.65
CA ILE A 678 -25.24 -12.07 9.22
C ILE A 678 -24.27 -11.95 10.38
N ALA A 679 -23.80 -13.07 10.93
CA ALA A 679 -22.76 -13.11 11.96
C ALA A 679 -21.47 -13.66 11.36
N GLY A 680 -20.37 -12.98 11.59
CA GLY A 680 -19.06 -13.35 11.08
C GLY A 680 -17.98 -13.32 12.16
N VAL A 681 -17.09 -14.30 12.11
CA VAL A 681 -15.83 -14.34 12.86
C VAL A 681 -14.71 -14.67 11.89
N ARG A 682 -13.57 -14.01 12.05
CA ARG A 682 -12.35 -14.27 11.30
C ARG A 682 -11.15 -14.16 12.21
N SER A 683 -10.26 -15.13 12.15
CA SER A 683 -9.02 -15.15 12.93
C SER A 683 -7.84 -15.38 12.01
N LYS A 684 -6.80 -14.56 12.14
CA LYS A 684 -5.54 -14.62 11.37
C LYS A 684 -4.40 -14.93 12.32
N TYR A 685 -3.71 -16.02 12.05
CA TYR A 685 -2.43 -16.36 12.66
C TYR A 685 -1.29 -15.98 11.73
N SER A 686 -0.21 -15.43 12.28
CA SER A 686 1.08 -15.22 11.60
C SER A 686 2.22 -15.76 12.46
N SER A 687 3.12 -16.54 11.88
CA SER A 687 4.39 -16.87 12.51
C SER A 687 5.27 -15.61 12.64
N SER A 688 6.30 -15.70 13.47
CA SER A 688 7.29 -14.61 13.65
C SER A 688 8.00 -14.27 12.35
N TYR A 689 8.40 -12.99 12.18
CA TYR A 689 9.14 -12.52 11.03
C TYR A 689 10.09 -11.38 11.37
N ASN A 690 11.14 -11.23 10.56
CA ASN A 690 12.11 -10.15 10.71
C ASN A 690 11.55 -8.85 10.15
N MET A 691 11.98 -7.74 10.76
CA MET A 691 11.83 -6.38 10.28
C MET A 691 13.19 -5.70 10.35
N LEU A 692 13.57 -4.93 9.34
CA LEU A 692 14.89 -4.28 9.28
C LEU A 692 16.07 -5.26 9.34
N ALA A 693 16.04 -6.35 8.57
CA ALA A 693 17.12 -7.33 8.49
C ALA A 693 18.48 -6.72 8.09
N LEU A 694 18.48 -5.52 7.53
CA LEU A 694 19.65 -4.90 6.91
C LEU A 694 20.31 -3.80 7.74
N SER A 695 19.73 -3.44 8.88
CA SER A 695 20.45 -2.53 9.78
C SER A 695 21.65 -3.26 10.37
N ILE A 696 22.83 -2.66 10.24
CA ILE A 696 24.03 -3.15 10.95
C ILE A 696 23.89 -3.06 12.46
N TYR A 697 22.89 -2.32 12.96
CA TYR A 697 22.68 -2.08 14.37
C TYR A 697 21.60 -2.98 14.98
N SER A 698 20.74 -3.60 14.20
CA SER A 698 19.65 -4.33 14.84
C SER A 698 18.70 -5.09 13.92
N ARG A 699 18.18 -6.19 14.42
CA ARG A 699 17.00 -6.86 13.89
C ARG A 699 15.88 -6.78 14.88
N PHE A 700 14.74 -6.30 14.41
CA PHE A 700 13.52 -6.50 15.14
C PHE A 700 12.82 -7.76 14.62
N VAL A 701 12.40 -8.59 15.54
CA VAL A 701 11.56 -9.76 15.24
C VAL A 701 10.17 -9.50 15.77
N GLN A 702 9.19 -9.35 14.86
CA GLN A 702 7.80 -9.40 15.26
C GLN A 702 7.48 -10.84 15.71
N PRO A 703 7.08 -11.07 16.97
CA PRO A 703 6.66 -12.39 17.42
C PRO A 703 5.44 -12.91 16.65
N SER A 704 5.22 -14.22 16.72
CA SER A 704 3.97 -14.80 16.23
C SER A 704 2.76 -14.20 16.95
N TYR A 705 1.67 -14.04 16.23
CA TYR A 705 0.45 -13.44 16.79
C TYR A 705 -0.80 -14.02 16.15
N THR A 706 -1.91 -13.83 16.84
CA THR A 706 -3.26 -14.05 16.34
C THR A 706 -4.04 -12.76 16.45
N GLN A 707 -4.83 -12.42 15.43
CA GLN A 707 -5.79 -11.31 15.45
C GLN A 707 -7.15 -11.80 15.01
N THR A 708 -8.15 -11.56 15.85
CA THR A 708 -9.53 -11.97 15.61
C THR A 708 -10.44 -10.77 15.42
N GLU A 709 -11.32 -10.87 14.44
CA GLU A 709 -12.38 -9.91 14.13
C GLU A 709 -13.74 -10.59 14.24
N VAL A 710 -14.74 -9.85 14.71
CA VAL A 710 -16.14 -10.28 14.74
C VAL A 710 -17.03 -9.19 14.18
N ASN A 711 -18.13 -9.59 13.57
CA ASN A 711 -19.18 -8.67 13.16
C ASN A 711 -20.55 -9.34 13.21
N VAL A 712 -21.58 -8.53 13.48
CA VAL A 712 -22.98 -8.93 13.38
C VAL A 712 -23.71 -7.83 12.63
N THR A 713 -24.33 -8.19 11.51
CA THR A 713 -25.03 -7.27 10.61
C THR A 713 -26.50 -7.67 10.52
N TYR A 714 -27.41 -6.77 10.80
CA TYR A 714 -28.81 -6.88 10.41
C TYR A 714 -29.01 -6.18 9.07
N ASN A 715 -29.57 -6.88 8.11
CA ASN A 715 -30.09 -6.32 6.87
C ASN A 715 -31.62 -6.33 6.91
N SER A 716 -32.21 -5.18 6.54
CA SER A 716 -33.66 -5.06 6.41
C SER A 716 -34.21 -5.92 5.27
N PRO A 717 -35.53 -6.20 5.25
CA PRO A 717 -36.20 -6.70 4.07
C PRO A 717 -35.84 -5.84 2.85
N ASN A 718 -35.60 -6.47 1.70
CA ASN A 718 -35.11 -5.81 0.47
C ASN A 718 -33.74 -5.13 0.55
N LYS A 719 -33.01 -5.31 1.65
CA LYS A 719 -31.64 -4.78 1.87
C LYS A 719 -31.51 -3.25 1.71
N VAL A 720 -32.58 -2.52 2.03
CA VAL A 720 -32.63 -1.05 1.93
C VAL A 720 -31.76 -0.40 2.99
N TYR A 721 -31.76 -0.94 4.21
CA TYR A 721 -30.84 -0.48 5.25
C TYR A 721 -30.20 -1.64 6.00
N TYR A 722 -29.07 -1.35 6.60
CA TYR A 722 -28.38 -2.29 7.48
C TYR A 722 -27.87 -1.59 8.75
N VAL A 723 -27.70 -2.37 9.80
CA VAL A 723 -26.98 -1.98 11.03
C VAL A 723 -25.98 -3.08 11.36
N GLN A 724 -24.73 -2.71 11.62
CA GLN A 724 -23.65 -3.64 11.93
C GLN A 724 -22.93 -3.24 13.21
N ALA A 725 -22.76 -4.16 14.13
CA ALA A 725 -21.78 -4.06 15.21
C ALA A 725 -20.51 -4.82 14.82
N TYR A 726 -19.35 -4.28 15.14
CA TYR A 726 -18.07 -4.91 14.83
C TYR A 726 -17.04 -4.75 15.96
N GLY A 727 -16.13 -5.74 16.05
CA GLY A 727 -14.92 -5.70 16.86
C GLY A 727 -13.74 -6.23 16.06
N LYS A 728 -12.59 -5.59 16.18
CA LYS A 728 -11.34 -5.94 15.51
C LYS A 728 -10.21 -6.02 16.51
N ASN A 729 -9.25 -6.92 16.27
CA ASN A 729 -8.12 -7.14 17.17
C ASN A 729 -8.61 -7.42 18.60
N LEU A 730 -9.45 -8.46 18.76
CA LEU A 730 -10.05 -8.81 20.04
C LEU A 730 -9.01 -9.17 21.11
N GLU A 731 -7.86 -9.65 20.71
CA GLU A 731 -6.70 -9.93 21.56
C GLU A 731 -6.03 -8.66 22.09
N ASN A 732 -6.39 -7.49 21.52
CA ASN A 732 -5.78 -6.20 21.82
C ASN A 732 -4.26 -6.19 21.61
N ASN A 733 -3.78 -6.85 20.56
CA ASN A 733 -2.37 -6.95 20.22
C ASN A 733 -1.88 -5.67 19.55
N LEU A 734 -0.84 -5.02 20.09
CA LEU A 734 -0.12 -3.95 19.40
C LEU A 734 1.04 -4.54 18.59
N LEU A 735 0.81 -4.73 17.30
CA LEU A 735 1.85 -5.25 16.40
C LEU A 735 2.77 -4.12 15.97
N VAL A 736 4.05 -4.39 15.87
CA VAL A 736 4.98 -3.44 15.27
C VAL A 736 4.80 -3.46 13.75
N THR A 737 4.48 -2.32 13.19
CA THR A 737 4.21 -2.16 11.76
C THR A 737 5.38 -1.56 11.00
N ALA A 738 6.19 -0.74 11.66
CA ALA A 738 7.43 -0.21 11.12
C ALA A 738 8.44 0.04 12.23
N VAL A 739 9.72 -0.01 11.87
CA VAL A 739 10.86 0.25 12.75
C VAL A 739 11.71 1.31 12.09
N GLY A 740 12.03 2.39 12.81
CA GLY A 740 12.99 3.40 12.38
C GLY A 740 14.42 2.89 12.54
N ALA A 741 15.29 3.21 11.59
CA ALA A 741 16.70 2.85 11.65
C ALA A 741 17.46 3.76 12.61
N GLY A 742 18.44 3.21 13.34
CA GLY A 742 19.36 3.96 14.21
C GLY A 742 19.53 3.33 15.58
N VAL A 743 20.50 3.85 16.35
CA VAL A 743 20.83 3.37 17.70
C VAL A 743 19.68 3.58 18.69
N ASN A 744 18.90 4.63 18.46
CA ASN A 744 17.69 4.97 19.23
C ASN A 744 16.49 4.96 18.27
N GLY A 745 15.84 3.82 18.18
CA GLY A 745 14.79 3.62 17.19
C GLY A 745 13.42 4.15 17.59
N THR A 746 12.58 4.28 16.61
CA THR A 746 11.14 4.46 16.81
C THR A 746 10.39 3.24 16.28
N LEU A 747 9.34 2.86 16.97
CA LEU A 747 8.41 1.81 16.53
C LEU A 747 7.09 2.45 16.13
N GLN A 748 6.57 2.06 14.98
CA GLN A 748 5.17 2.29 14.66
C GLN A 748 4.37 1.05 15.04
N VAL A 749 3.20 1.25 15.61
CA VAL A 749 2.35 0.15 16.07
C VAL A 749 1.00 0.13 15.35
N SER A 750 0.40 -1.05 15.30
CA SER A 750 -0.95 -1.26 14.77
C SER A 750 -2.01 -0.62 15.66
N ASP A 751 -3.24 -0.58 15.17
CA ASP A 751 -4.39 -0.21 15.98
C ASP A 751 -4.64 -1.24 17.09
N PRO A 752 -5.03 -0.81 18.30
CA PRO A 752 -5.43 -1.68 19.39
C PRO A 752 -6.80 -2.32 19.12
N LEU A 753 -7.46 -2.86 20.12
CA LEU A 753 -8.86 -3.28 20.06
C LEU A 753 -9.75 -2.13 19.57
N MET A 754 -10.36 -2.32 18.40
CA MET A 754 -11.30 -1.38 17.79
C MET A 754 -12.69 -1.99 17.76
N TYR A 755 -13.71 -1.23 18.20
CA TYR A 755 -15.10 -1.66 18.11
C TYR A 755 -16.01 -0.49 17.81
N GLY A 756 -17.18 -0.78 17.25
CA GLY A 756 -18.14 0.26 16.90
C GLY A 756 -19.41 -0.28 16.25
N VAL A 757 -20.22 0.66 15.82
CA VAL A 757 -21.48 0.42 15.10
C VAL A 757 -21.42 1.15 13.77
N ARG A 758 -21.97 0.53 12.73
CA ARG A 758 -22.13 1.11 11.41
C ARG A 758 -23.58 0.95 10.96
N ALA A 759 -24.12 1.95 10.30
CA ALA A 759 -25.41 1.87 9.63
C ALA A 759 -25.30 2.40 8.21
N GLY A 760 -26.14 1.90 7.33
CA GLY A 760 -26.23 2.39 5.96
C GLY A 760 -27.62 2.25 5.38
N PHE A 761 -27.89 3.08 4.39
CA PHE A 761 -29.15 3.15 3.66
C PHE A 761 -28.89 3.20 2.16
N LYS A 762 -29.67 2.45 1.38
CA LYS A 762 -29.61 2.40 -0.08
C LYS A 762 -30.96 2.83 -0.66
N PHE A 763 -30.96 3.58 -1.75
CA PHE A 763 -32.16 4.08 -2.44
C PHE A 763 -32.06 4.00 -3.95
#